data_3fd5044030f9866b34dbc25cc261521a
#
_entry.id   3fd5044030f9866b34dbc25cc261521a
#
_cell.length_a   1.000
_cell.length_b   1.000
_cell.length_c   1.000
_cell.angle_alpha   90.00
_cell.angle_beta   90.00
_cell.angle_gamma   90.00
#
_symmetry.space_group_name_H-M   'P 1'
#
loop_
_entity.id
_entity.type
_entity.pdbx_description
1 polymer ?
#
loop_
_entity_poly.entity_id
_entity_poly.type
_entity_poly.pdbx_seq_one_letter_code
_entity_poly.pdbx_strand_id
1 'polypeptide(L)'
;KWITYTRRLDNQLRAVFVYDLDAKKCTQITDGMTDCTDACFSTNGKYLFFTASSNFGLNVGWLDMTSSDRPVLRSLYATVLNSEDASPFALESDEEKAPEKPAEKADDEKKDDEAGKKPEAPAVKIDFDGLQQRIVALPVQERTYTSLHAIEDKLFYMELLPYQGLSYEPPAFNLNVFDFKERKGDPFVEKMSAYWVSADGKKLMYQGVGTKDFFLVGTDAKPNAGDGALNLDAMQILVDPKAEWKQIYREAYRIERDFFYDADMHGIDLEKEYRRYLPFLEHLENRDDLNYLLCEFSAEIVAGHVFINGGDIPTHEPVPVGMLGADYEVDKDGYYRIKNIYEGINWHPELRSPLTEPGIKVKEGEYILAVNGIPLRSPDNIYRLFENTAEKQTDLLVGETPDAGKARTVTVKPLGSEAMLRHWAWIEGNRKKVDELSKGRVAYVYMPDTALYGYLNFNRYYFSQLDKEAVVLDERYNGGGSVADYVLDMLNRPLLSYWATREGKNFTTPNASIFGPKAMIINELAGSGGDAMPNFFRRRKLGKTIGKRTWGGLIGIYDYPVLIDGGSITAPRMAIFSPDGEWEVENVGIPADVEVEMDPKSAAAGKDPQLEKAVEVVLDELKANPFVHKDRPAPAKSALK
;
A
#
# COMPACT_ATOMS: atom_id res chain seq x y z
N LYS A 1 30.42 20.20 7.71
CA LYS A 1 30.15 21.05 8.88
C LYS A 1 28.70 20.94 9.35
N TRP A 2 27.74 20.84 8.43
CA TRP A 2 26.30 20.83 8.71
C TRP A 2 25.66 19.51 8.30
N ILE A 3 24.70 19.02 9.12
CA ILE A 3 23.78 17.94 8.76
C ILE A 3 22.38 18.53 8.75
N THR A 4 21.59 18.25 7.70
CA THR A 4 20.17 18.55 7.68
C THR A 4 19.34 17.27 7.83
N TYR A 5 18.22 17.39 8.51
CA TYR A 5 17.29 16.29 8.73
C TYR A 5 15.90 16.83 9.08
N THR A 6 14.90 15.98 8.99
CA THR A 6 13.56 16.29 9.50
C THR A 6 13.31 15.56 10.82
N ARG A 7 12.61 16.20 11.73
CA ARG A 7 12.21 15.63 13.02
C ARG A 7 10.75 15.94 13.29
N ARG A 8 10.03 14.96 13.82
CA ARG A 8 8.65 15.11 14.28
C ARG A 8 8.64 15.92 15.58
N LEU A 9 7.76 16.92 15.62
CA LEU A 9 7.52 17.79 16.78
C LEU A 9 6.40 17.21 17.65
N ASP A 10 6.16 17.82 18.80
CA ASP A 10 5.07 17.41 19.71
C ASP A 10 3.68 17.54 19.09
N ASN A 11 3.49 18.46 18.14
CA ASN A 11 2.26 18.58 17.35
C ASN A 11 2.15 17.52 16.24
N GLN A 12 3.06 16.56 16.20
CA GLN A 12 3.16 15.48 15.24
C GLN A 12 3.53 15.88 13.80
N LEU A 13 3.68 17.15 13.48
CA LEU A 13 4.22 17.62 12.20
C LEU A 13 5.75 17.52 12.20
N ARG A 14 6.33 17.33 11.02
CA ARG A 14 7.79 17.30 10.86
C ARG A 14 8.29 18.70 10.52
N ALA A 15 9.38 19.08 11.14
CA ALA A 15 10.10 20.30 10.81
C ALA A 15 11.52 19.98 10.31
N VAL A 16 12.08 20.87 9.51
CA VAL A 16 13.47 20.81 9.04
C VAL A 16 14.39 21.36 10.10
N PHE A 17 15.47 20.63 10.37
CA PHE A 17 16.53 21.01 11.30
C PHE A 17 17.88 20.98 10.61
N VAL A 18 18.79 21.78 11.12
CA VAL A 18 20.23 21.68 10.84
C VAL A 18 21.00 21.47 12.13
N TYR A 19 22.03 20.63 12.05
CA TYR A 19 22.94 20.35 13.16
C TYR A 19 24.34 20.84 12.79
N ASP A 20 24.90 21.74 13.61
CA ASP A 20 26.28 22.19 13.51
C ASP A 20 27.20 21.18 14.20
N LEU A 21 28.07 20.52 13.42
CA LEU A 21 29.00 19.52 13.92
C LEU A 21 30.09 20.10 14.83
N ASP A 22 30.50 21.35 14.59
CA ASP A 22 31.53 22.03 15.38
C ASP A 22 30.95 22.56 16.69
N ALA A 23 29.83 23.29 16.59
CA ALA A 23 29.17 23.86 17.78
C ALA A 23 28.33 22.83 18.53
N LYS A 24 28.11 21.62 17.98
CA LYS A 24 27.22 20.57 18.52
C LYS A 24 25.82 21.10 18.85
N LYS A 25 25.31 21.97 18.00
CA LYS A 25 24.04 22.65 18.20
C LYS A 25 23.04 22.31 17.10
N CYS A 26 21.83 21.96 17.53
CA CYS A 26 20.68 21.77 16.65
C CYS A 26 19.87 23.07 16.55
N THR A 27 19.45 23.46 15.33
CA THR A 27 18.59 24.63 15.09
C THR A 27 17.45 24.24 14.15
N GLN A 28 16.23 24.60 14.52
CA GLN A 28 15.04 24.41 13.69
C GLN A 28 15.00 25.48 12.60
N ILE A 29 14.74 25.06 11.36
CA ILE A 29 14.70 25.92 10.16
C ILE A 29 13.27 26.34 9.82
N THR A 30 12.32 25.41 9.79
CA THR A 30 10.91 25.71 9.52
C THR A 30 10.13 25.87 10.82
N ASP A 31 9.05 26.63 10.80
CA ASP A 31 8.29 27.02 12.00
C ASP A 31 7.53 25.86 12.68
N GLY A 32 7.35 24.74 11.98
CA GLY A 32 6.60 23.58 12.48
C GLY A 32 5.09 23.67 12.29
N MET A 33 4.61 24.66 11.50
CA MET A 33 3.20 24.81 11.16
C MET A 33 2.79 24.03 9.91
N THR A 34 3.78 23.42 9.22
CA THR A 34 3.61 22.59 8.03
C THR A 34 4.37 21.29 8.19
N ASP A 35 3.93 20.21 7.51
CA ASP A 35 4.64 18.93 7.51
C ASP A 35 5.74 18.93 6.44
N CYS A 36 7.00 19.00 6.86
CA CYS A 36 8.17 19.11 6.01
C CYS A 36 8.93 17.79 5.91
N THR A 37 9.40 17.43 4.70
CA THR A 37 10.24 16.23 4.46
C THR A 37 11.39 16.51 3.49
N ASP A 38 12.25 15.52 3.32
CA ASP A 38 13.25 15.43 2.24
C ASP A 38 14.21 16.62 2.15
N ALA A 39 14.73 17.08 3.29
CA ALA A 39 15.64 18.23 3.31
C ALA A 39 17.03 17.88 2.74
N CYS A 40 17.54 18.67 1.79
CA CYS A 40 18.88 18.54 1.23
C CYS A 40 19.54 19.89 0.94
N PHE A 41 20.87 19.98 1.14
CA PHE A 41 21.64 21.17 0.76
C PHE A 41 21.88 21.22 -0.75
N SER A 42 21.93 22.43 -1.30
CA SER A 42 22.48 22.63 -2.64
C SER A 42 23.99 22.38 -2.65
N THR A 43 24.53 21.92 -3.78
CA THR A 43 25.96 21.65 -3.93
C THR A 43 26.83 22.89 -3.82
N ASN A 44 26.29 24.09 -4.13
CA ASN A 44 26.98 25.36 -3.97
C ASN A 44 26.92 25.92 -2.54
N GLY A 45 26.22 25.25 -1.61
CA GLY A 45 26.11 25.64 -0.19
C GLY A 45 25.25 26.87 0.09
N LYS A 46 24.52 27.40 -0.88
CA LYS A 46 23.69 28.62 -0.73
C LYS A 46 22.26 28.34 -0.31
N TYR A 47 21.74 27.18 -0.64
CA TYR A 47 20.33 26.84 -0.46
C TYR A 47 20.15 25.55 0.33
N LEU A 48 19.04 25.47 1.02
CA LEU A 48 18.51 24.24 1.63
C LEU A 48 17.14 23.99 1.01
N PHE A 49 17.00 22.87 0.30
CA PHE A 49 15.75 22.45 -0.31
C PHE A 49 15.00 21.51 0.61
N PHE A 50 13.67 21.56 0.56
CA PHE A 50 12.79 20.63 1.28
C PHE A 50 11.40 20.60 0.63
N THR A 51 10.60 19.58 0.97
CA THR A 51 9.18 19.55 0.63
C THR A 51 8.35 19.96 1.83
N ALA A 52 7.24 20.65 1.62
CA ALA A 52 6.29 20.95 2.68
C ALA A 52 4.86 20.95 2.17
N SER A 53 3.93 20.50 3.04
CA SER A 53 2.49 20.62 2.81
C SER A 53 1.95 21.80 3.61
N SER A 54 1.57 22.87 2.91
CA SER A 54 0.94 24.05 3.53
C SER A 54 -0.60 24.00 3.51
N ASN A 55 -1.17 23.05 2.77
CA ASN A 55 -2.61 22.95 2.52
C ASN A 55 -3.32 21.89 3.36
N PHE A 56 -2.56 20.95 3.91
CA PHE A 56 -3.07 19.84 4.71
C PHE A 56 -2.36 19.79 6.06
N GLY A 57 -3.10 19.35 7.06
CA GLY A 57 -2.55 19.06 8.37
C GLY A 57 -1.78 17.75 8.42
N LEU A 58 -1.84 17.12 9.57
CA LEU A 58 -1.13 15.88 9.84
C LEU A 58 -1.55 14.75 8.90
N ASN A 59 -0.53 14.06 8.38
CA ASN A 59 -0.67 12.74 7.76
C ASN A 59 0.30 11.80 8.46
N VAL A 60 -0.24 10.80 9.17
CA VAL A 60 0.55 9.77 9.87
C VAL A 60 0.92 8.59 8.96
N GLY A 61 0.63 8.70 7.68
CA GLY A 61 1.00 7.69 6.70
C GLY A 61 0.20 6.39 6.86
N TRP A 62 0.89 5.26 6.97
CA TRP A 62 0.28 3.95 7.04
C TRP A 62 -0.55 3.69 8.31
N LEU A 63 -0.31 4.45 9.37
CA LEU A 63 -1.03 4.26 10.63
C LEU A 63 -2.46 4.80 10.60
N ASP A 64 -2.75 5.76 9.74
CA ASP A 64 -4.02 6.48 9.67
C ASP A 64 -4.72 6.25 8.32
N MET A 65 -5.83 5.52 8.33
CA MET A 65 -6.62 5.26 7.12
C MET A 65 -7.25 6.52 6.52
N THR A 66 -7.48 7.57 7.32
CA THR A 66 -7.91 8.90 6.83
C THR A 66 -6.92 9.49 5.84
N SER A 67 -5.65 9.07 5.89
CA SER A 67 -4.64 9.48 4.92
C SER A 67 -4.95 9.03 3.49
N SER A 68 -5.72 7.97 3.31
CA SER A 68 -6.19 7.53 1.98
C SER A 68 -7.27 8.45 1.42
N ASP A 69 -8.12 9.03 2.29
CA ASP A 69 -9.16 10.00 1.90
C ASP A 69 -8.56 11.38 1.58
N ARG A 70 -7.44 11.72 2.22
CA ARG A 70 -6.80 13.03 2.10
C ARG A 70 -5.32 12.90 1.80
N PRO A 71 -4.93 12.55 0.56
CA PRO A 71 -3.53 12.47 0.19
C PRO A 71 -2.85 13.83 0.39
N VAL A 72 -1.74 13.84 1.12
CA VAL A 72 -0.99 15.06 1.38
C VAL A 72 -0.21 15.46 0.14
N LEU A 73 -0.55 16.62 -0.41
CA LEU A 73 0.21 17.26 -1.47
C LEU A 73 1.29 18.15 -0.86
N ARG A 74 2.43 18.27 -1.53
CA ARG A 74 3.57 19.08 -1.09
C ARG A 74 4.07 19.96 -2.22
N SER A 75 4.52 21.14 -1.86
CA SER A 75 5.31 22.01 -2.73
C SER A 75 6.80 21.86 -2.41
N LEU A 76 7.65 22.26 -3.34
CA LEU A 76 9.09 22.33 -3.16
C LEU A 76 9.49 23.73 -2.72
N TYR A 77 10.39 23.82 -1.77
CA TYR A 77 10.88 25.07 -1.21
C TYR A 77 12.40 25.14 -1.20
N ALA A 78 12.91 26.36 -1.34
CA ALA A 78 14.31 26.70 -1.17
C ALA A 78 14.46 27.72 -0.05
N THR A 79 15.30 27.46 0.93
CA THR A 79 15.73 28.44 1.93
C THR A 79 17.05 29.03 1.49
N VAL A 80 17.13 30.34 1.35
CA VAL A 80 18.40 31.07 1.12
C VAL A 80 19.14 31.15 2.46
N LEU A 81 20.28 30.45 2.57
CA LEU A 81 20.97 30.27 3.86
C LEU A 81 21.68 31.51 4.37
N ASN A 82 22.38 32.22 3.51
CA ASN A 82 23.08 33.45 3.85
C ASN A 82 22.23 34.65 3.44
N SER A 83 22.09 35.64 4.30
CA SER A 83 21.30 36.85 4.06
C SER A 83 21.82 37.76 2.93
N GLU A 84 23.09 37.60 2.56
CA GLU A 84 23.72 38.30 1.44
C GLU A 84 23.53 37.61 0.08
N ASP A 85 23.10 36.36 0.07
CA ASP A 85 22.87 35.60 -1.17
C ASP A 85 21.53 35.98 -1.79
N ALA A 86 21.49 36.01 -3.13
CA ALA A 86 20.26 36.28 -3.86
C ALA A 86 19.30 35.07 -3.83
N SER A 87 18.00 35.36 -3.96
CA SER A 87 17.00 34.30 -4.23
C SER A 87 17.35 33.54 -5.50
N PRO A 88 17.12 32.21 -5.57
CA PRO A 88 17.27 31.46 -6.81
C PRO A 88 16.30 31.94 -7.91
N PHE A 89 15.32 32.75 -7.55
CA PHE A 89 14.33 33.37 -8.46
C PHE A 89 14.45 34.91 -8.51
N ALA A 90 15.65 35.46 -8.21
CA ALA A 90 15.89 36.89 -8.34
C ALA A 90 15.49 37.38 -9.75
N LEU A 91 14.93 38.58 -9.81
CA LEU A 91 14.56 39.17 -11.10
C LEU A 91 15.83 39.37 -11.94
N GLU A 92 15.76 38.98 -13.18
CA GLU A 92 16.78 39.20 -14.18
C GLU A 92 16.36 40.38 -15.04
N SER A 93 17.33 41.23 -15.43
CA SER A 93 17.08 42.27 -16.42
C SER A 93 16.93 41.64 -17.80
N ASP A 94 15.95 42.06 -18.56
CA ASP A 94 15.77 41.71 -19.98
C ASP A 94 16.63 42.59 -20.91
N GLU A 95 17.46 43.51 -20.35
CA GLU A 95 18.45 44.24 -21.10
C GLU A 95 19.59 43.33 -21.53
N GLU A 96 20.02 43.40 -22.81
CA GLU A 96 21.18 42.67 -23.32
C GLU A 96 22.42 43.00 -22.49
N LYS A 97 23.03 42.00 -21.87
CA LYS A 97 24.36 42.17 -21.24
C LYS A 97 25.35 42.55 -22.32
N ALA A 98 26.00 43.69 -22.19
CA ALA A 98 27.12 44.06 -23.06
C ALA A 98 28.15 42.90 -23.07
N PRO A 99 28.65 42.50 -24.24
CA PRO A 99 29.59 41.38 -24.33
C PRO A 99 30.80 41.66 -23.42
N GLU A 100 31.06 40.74 -22.49
CA GLU A 100 32.27 40.78 -21.69
C GLU A 100 33.48 40.78 -22.64
N LYS A 101 34.36 41.75 -22.45
CA LYS A 101 35.62 41.80 -23.21
C LYS A 101 36.37 40.48 -22.99
N PRO A 102 36.88 39.85 -24.06
CA PRO A 102 37.66 38.64 -23.92
C PRO A 102 38.84 38.91 -22.95
N ALA A 103 38.94 38.09 -21.92
CA ALA A 103 40.11 38.09 -21.05
C ALA A 103 41.33 37.80 -21.91
N GLU A 104 42.35 38.64 -21.83
CA GLU A 104 43.64 38.45 -22.46
C GLU A 104 44.20 37.07 -22.08
N LYS A 105 44.52 36.26 -23.08
CA LYS A 105 45.20 34.97 -22.91
C LYS A 105 46.53 35.21 -22.22
N ALA A 106 46.66 34.85 -20.97
CA ALA A 106 47.94 34.70 -20.32
C ALA A 106 48.59 33.40 -20.86
N ASP A 107 49.85 33.50 -21.22
CA ASP A 107 50.68 32.44 -21.83
C ASP A 107 50.67 31.14 -21.02
N ASP A 108 50.51 30.01 -21.74
CA ASP A 108 50.71 28.65 -21.28
C ASP A 108 52.18 28.44 -20.84
N GLU A 109 52.47 28.56 -19.56
CA GLU A 109 53.61 27.88 -18.96
C GLU A 109 53.13 26.62 -18.22
N LYS A 110 53.68 25.51 -18.64
CA LYS A 110 53.54 24.15 -18.14
C LYS A 110 53.53 24.08 -16.62
N LYS A 111 52.48 23.51 -16.04
CA LYS A 111 52.54 22.82 -14.75
C LYS A 111 52.01 21.40 -14.91
N ASP A 112 52.94 20.47 -15.10
CA ASP A 112 52.80 19.10 -14.71
C ASP A 112 52.79 19.03 -13.17
N ASP A 113 52.01 18.05 -12.60
CA ASP A 113 51.88 17.71 -11.18
C ASP A 113 50.88 18.49 -10.33
N GLU A 114 49.58 18.23 -10.54
CA GLU A 114 48.60 18.19 -9.45
C GLU A 114 47.49 17.16 -9.71
N ALA A 115 47.87 15.89 -9.79
CA ALA A 115 46.93 14.79 -9.64
C ALA A 115 46.70 14.56 -8.16
N GLY A 116 45.50 14.98 -7.62
CA GLY A 116 45.08 14.49 -6.31
C GLY A 116 44.39 15.42 -5.32
N LYS A 117 44.08 16.66 -5.65
CA LYS A 117 43.19 17.45 -4.74
C LYS A 117 41.74 17.25 -5.15
N LYS A 118 40.97 16.53 -4.30
CA LYS A 118 39.50 16.59 -4.36
C LYS A 118 39.07 18.06 -4.26
N PRO A 119 38.14 18.55 -5.09
CA PRO A 119 37.60 19.90 -4.92
C PRO A 119 37.06 20.04 -3.48
N GLU A 120 37.52 21.06 -2.80
CA GLU A 120 37.07 21.37 -1.45
C GLU A 120 35.59 21.75 -1.50
N ALA A 121 34.76 21.06 -0.71
CA ALA A 121 33.33 21.35 -0.67
C ALA A 121 33.08 22.80 -0.27
N PRO A 122 32.17 23.53 -0.94
CA PRO A 122 31.91 24.93 -0.64
C PRO A 122 31.51 25.11 0.83
N ALA A 123 32.03 26.17 1.46
CA ALA A 123 31.70 26.49 2.85
C ALA A 123 30.24 26.93 2.94
N VAL A 124 29.41 26.20 3.64
CA VAL A 124 28.01 26.56 3.94
C VAL A 124 28.00 27.58 5.08
N LYS A 125 27.50 28.78 4.83
CA LYS A 125 27.23 29.80 5.84
C LYS A 125 25.73 29.92 6.05
N ILE A 126 25.28 29.90 7.31
CA ILE A 126 23.86 30.00 7.65
C ILE A 126 23.65 31.19 8.59
N ASP A 127 22.86 32.15 8.14
CA ASP A 127 22.37 33.27 8.97
C ASP A 127 20.98 32.89 9.50
N PHE A 128 20.88 32.61 10.77
CA PHE A 128 19.61 32.15 11.37
C PHE A 128 18.61 33.27 11.59
N ASP A 129 19.10 34.52 11.73
CA ASP A 129 18.22 35.66 11.93
C ASP A 129 17.43 35.98 10.65
N GLY A 130 16.12 36.08 10.76
CA GLY A 130 15.21 36.29 9.62
C GLY A 130 15.14 35.15 8.60
N LEU A 131 15.61 33.94 8.91
CA LEU A 131 15.68 32.81 7.97
C LEU A 131 14.32 32.41 7.39
N GLN A 132 13.26 32.51 8.19
CA GLN A 132 11.88 32.18 7.76
C GLN A 132 11.43 33.05 6.57
N GLN A 133 11.90 34.30 6.48
CA GLN A 133 11.56 35.22 5.40
C GLN A 133 12.35 34.97 4.12
N ARG A 134 13.33 34.05 4.17
CA ARG A 134 14.16 33.66 3.03
C ARG A 134 13.78 32.30 2.47
N ILE A 135 12.62 31.76 2.88
CA ILE A 135 12.02 30.55 2.29
C ILE A 135 11.19 30.99 1.08
N VAL A 136 11.50 30.41 -0.09
CA VAL A 136 10.81 30.70 -1.35
C VAL A 136 10.29 29.39 -1.97
N ALA A 137 9.10 29.44 -2.57
CA ALA A 137 8.54 28.27 -3.26
C ALA A 137 9.13 28.12 -4.66
N LEU A 138 9.40 26.88 -5.08
CA LEU A 138 9.67 26.58 -6.47
C LEU A 138 8.37 26.63 -7.29
N PRO A 139 8.40 27.15 -8.53
CA PRO A 139 7.22 27.28 -9.38
C PRO A 139 6.83 25.93 -10.01
N VAL A 140 6.46 24.96 -9.18
CA VAL A 140 5.95 23.63 -9.58
C VAL A 140 4.57 23.41 -8.98
N GLN A 141 3.77 22.55 -9.62
CA GLN A 141 2.46 22.18 -9.08
C GLN A 141 2.61 21.35 -7.80
N GLU A 142 1.64 21.47 -6.91
CA GLU A 142 1.58 20.59 -5.74
C GLU A 142 1.28 19.15 -6.16
N ARG A 143 2.09 18.22 -5.68
CA ARG A 143 1.97 16.77 -5.89
C ARG A 143 2.52 16.06 -4.65
N THR A 144 2.49 14.73 -4.64
CA THR A 144 3.16 13.95 -3.59
C THR A 144 4.64 13.80 -3.95
N TYR A 145 5.45 14.80 -3.56
CA TYR A 145 6.90 14.83 -3.80
C TYR A 145 7.69 14.19 -2.67
N THR A 146 8.81 13.55 -3.03
CA THR A 146 9.78 12.94 -2.10
C THR A 146 11.17 12.84 -2.73
N SER A 147 12.16 12.44 -1.95
CA SER A 147 13.52 12.08 -2.40
C SER A 147 14.20 13.20 -3.21
N LEU A 148 14.48 14.32 -2.55
CA LEU A 148 15.17 15.44 -3.17
C LEU A 148 16.68 15.19 -3.28
N HIS A 149 17.28 15.52 -4.44
CA HIS A 149 18.73 15.53 -4.63
C HIS A 149 19.16 16.72 -5.49
N ALA A 150 20.02 17.56 -4.94
CA ALA A 150 20.52 18.75 -5.62
C ALA A 150 21.88 18.49 -6.29
N ILE A 151 22.02 18.93 -7.53
CA ILE A 151 23.31 19.00 -8.25
C ILE A 151 23.42 20.38 -8.90
N GLU A 152 24.60 20.97 -8.89
CA GLU A 152 24.85 22.29 -9.49
C GLU A 152 23.61 23.22 -9.56
N ASP A 153 23.08 23.42 -10.78
CA ASP A 153 21.90 24.26 -11.04
C ASP A 153 20.60 23.46 -11.18
N LYS A 154 20.55 22.21 -10.71
CA LYS A 154 19.38 21.34 -10.83
C LYS A 154 18.98 20.71 -9.50
N LEU A 155 17.68 20.46 -9.36
CA LEU A 155 17.10 19.67 -8.25
C LEU A 155 16.32 18.49 -8.85
N PHE A 156 16.74 17.28 -8.54
CA PHE A 156 15.98 16.06 -8.84
C PHE A 156 15.00 15.78 -7.71
N TYR A 157 13.80 15.32 -8.06
CA TYR A 157 12.76 14.98 -7.10
C TYR A 157 11.79 13.94 -7.67
N MET A 158 11.34 13.04 -6.82
CA MET A 158 10.36 12.01 -7.17
C MET A 158 8.94 12.52 -6.97
N GLU A 159 8.04 12.15 -7.87
CA GLU A 159 6.61 12.35 -7.80
C GLU A 159 5.90 11.00 -7.74
N LEU A 160 5.19 10.72 -6.66
CA LEU A 160 4.39 9.50 -6.53
C LEU A 160 3.23 9.54 -7.51
N LEU A 161 3.11 8.50 -8.33
CA LEU A 161 1.98 8.35 -9.25
C LEU A 161 0.73 7.87 -8.51
N PRO A 162 -0.47 8.35 -8.91
CA PRO A 162 -1.71 7.84 -8.36
C PRO A 162 -1.85 6.33 -8.62
N TYR A 163 -2.26 5.61 -7.59
CA TYR A 163 -2.57 4.20 -7.72
C TYR A 163 -3.81 3.99 -8.61
N GLN A 164 -3.74 3.04 -9.54
CA GLN A 164 -4.81 2.75 -10.49
C GLN A 164 -5.01 1.23 -10.60
N GLY A 165 -5.74 0.62 -9.70
CA GLY A 165 -5.98 -0.81 -9.78
C GLY A 165 -6.74 -1.39 -8.59
N LEU A 166 -7.05 -2.69 -8.65
CA LEU A 166 -7.58 -3.47 -7.54
C LEU A 166 -6.57 -4.50 -7.02
N SER A 167 -5.45 -4.72 -7.73
CA SER A 167 -4.36 -5.59 -7.31
C SER A 167 -3.22 -4.77 -6.71
N TYR A 168 -2.50 -5.37 -5.77
CA TYR A 168 -1.35 -4.71 -5.16
C TYR A 168 -0.23 -4.56 -6.20
N GLU A 169 0.04 -3.33 -6.59
CA GLU A 169 1.22 -2.98 -7.39
C GLU A 169 2.20 -2.16 -6.54
N PRO A 170 3.51 -2.35 -6.75
CA PRO A 170 4.51 -1.51 -6.11
C PRO A 170 4.28 -0.03 -6.44
N PRO A 171 4.54 0.91 -5.50
CA PRO A 171 4.44 2.33 -5.79
C PRO A 171 5.36 2.71 -6.94
N ALA A 172 4.82 3.45 -7.89
CA ALA A 172 5.54 3.96 -9.04
C ALA A 172 5.74 5.47 -8.92
N PHE A 173 6.88 5.96 -9.37
CA PHE A 173 7.24 7.37 -9.32
C PHE A 173 7.70 7.87 -10.69
N ASN A 174 7.44 9.14 -10.96
CA ASN A 174 8.20 9.88 -11.96
C ASN A 174 9.38 10.57 -11.27
N LEU A 175 10.55 10.52 -11.87
CA LEU A 175 11.67 11.38 -11.51
C LEU A 175 11.58 12.66 -12.34
N ASN A 176 11.46 13.78 -11.69
CA ASN A 176 11.45 15.11 -12.29
C ASN A 176 12.77 15.82 -12.01
N VAL A 177 13.11 16.78 -12.83
CA VAL A 177 14.23 17.68 -12.62
C VAL A 177 13.77 19.13 -12.72
N PHE A 178 14.10 19.94 -11.72
CA PHE A 178 13.94 21.38 -11.77
C PHE A 178 15.27 22.01 -12.19
N ASP A 179 15.26 22.73 -13.28
CA ASP A 179 16.41 23.50 -13.76
C ASP A 179 16.27 24.95 -13.30
N PHE A 180 17.24 25.43 -12.49
CA PHE A 180 17.19 26.78 -11.93
C PHE A 180 17.50 27.87 -12.96
N LYS A 181 18.18 27.54 -14.07
CA LYS A 181 18.42 28.49 -15.18
C LYS A 181 17.17 28.71 -16.00
N GLU A 182 16.50 27.60 -16.33
CA GLU A 182 15.22 27.63 -17.08
C GLU A 182 14.03 27.97 -16.18
N ARG A 183 14.20 27.88 -14.84
CA ARG A 183 13.16 28.06 -13.81
C ARG A 183 11.95 27.16 -14.03
N LYS A 184 12.20 25.95 -14.46
CA LYS A 184 11.17 25.00 -14.88
C LYS A 184 11.44 23.59 -14.37
N GLY A 185 10.37 22.89 -14.01
CA GLY A 185 10.39 21.46 -13.67
C GLY A 185 9.87 20.63 -14.83
N ASP A 186 10.64 19.62 -15.26
CA ASP A 186 10.27 18.71 -16.35
C ASP A 186 10.48 17.23 -15.93
N PRO A 187 9.69 16.29 -16.49
CA PRO A 187 9.93 14.86 -16.27
C PRO A 187 11.26 14.41 -16.85
N PHE A 188 12.07 13.69 -16.04
CA PHE A 188 13.37 13.15 -16.41
C PHE A 188 13.30 11.65 -16.72
N VAL A 189 12.75 10.84 -15.77
CA VAL A 189 12.45 9.42 -15.98
C VAL A 189 11.03 9.13 -15.51
N GLU A 190 10.27 8.41 -16.33
CA GLU A 190 8.89 8.03 -16.02
C GLU A 190 8.81 6.59 -15.51
N LYS A 191 7.95 6.33 -14.52
CA LYS A 191 7.66 5.01 -13.95
C LYS A 191 8.91 4.27 -13.46
N MET A 192 9.47 4.73 -12.36
CA MET A 192 10.59 4.09 -11.68
C MET A 192 10.28 3.86 -10.19
N SER A 193 11.10 3.05 -9.51
CA SER A 193 10.97 2.76 -8.07
C SER A 193 11.87 3.63 -7.21
N ALA A 194 13.13 3.83 -7.60
CA ALA A 194 14.13 4.55 -6.83
C ALA A 194 15.24 5.10 -7.72
N TYR A 195 15.99 6.09 -7.24
CA TYR A 195 17.16 6.63 -7.93
C TYR A 195 18.28 7.03 -6.98
N TRP A 196 19.48 7.11 -7.52
CA TRP A 196 20.69 7.54 -6.83
C TRP A 196 21.52 8.39 -7.77
N VAL A 197 22.14 9.43 -7.24
CA VAL A 197 23.03 10.32 -8.01
C VAL A 197 24.47 10.10 -7.55
N SER A 198 25.41 10.08 -8.48
CA SER A 198 26.84 9.98 -8.16
C SER A 198 27.34 11.21 -7.40
N ALA A 199 28.40 11.04 -6.61
CA ALA A 199 28.93 12.12 -5.77
C ALA A 199 29.42 13.34 -6.57
N ASP A 200 29.78 13.18 -7.83
CA ASP A 200 30.15 14.26 -8.74
C ASP A 200 28.96 14.88 -9.50
N GLY A 201 27.75 14.39 -9.24
CA GLY A 201 26.52 14.85 -9.88
C GLY A 201 26.35 14.52 -11.36
N LYS A 202 27.26 13.72 -11.97
CA LYS A 202 27.28 13.50 -13.42
C LYS A 202 26.52 12.26 -13.88
N LYS A 203 26.32 11.31 -12.98
CA LYS A 203 25.61 10.05 -13.26
C LYS A 203 24.43 9.88 -12.33
N LEU A 204 23.39 9.28 -12.86
CA LEU A 204 22.18 8.91 -12.17
C LEU A 204 21.88 7.45 -12.45
N MET A 205 21.74 6.66 -11.39
CA MET A 205 21.24 5.30 -11.46
C MET A 205 19.76 5.31 -11.04
N TYR A 206 18.92 4.56 -11.76
CA TYR A 206 17.54 4.36 -11.36
C TYR A 206 17.10 2.92 -11.53
N GLN A 207 16.08 2.52 -10.78
CA GLN A 207 15.50 1.17 -10.80
C GLN A 207 14.11 1.20 -11.43
N GLY A 208 13.81 0.26 -12.33
CA GLY A 208 12.48 0.05 -12.90
C GLY A 208 11.45 -0.38 -11.85
N VAL A 209 10.16 -0.11 -12.12
CA VAL A 209 9.07 -0.47 -11.21
C VAL A 209 8.90 -1.99 -11.15
N GLY A 210 8.95 -2.55 -9.95
CA GLY A 210 8.68 -3.97 -9.72
C GLY A 210 9.67 -4.93 -10.37
N THR A 211 10.83 -4.43 -10.84
CA THR A 211 11.87 -5.21 -11.49
C THR A 211 13.19 -5.12 -10.74
N LYS A 212 14.14 -5.99 -11.11
CA LYS A 212 15.55 -5.90 -10.68
C LYS A 212 16.40 -5.14 -11.70
N ASP A 213 15.78 -4.48 -12.68
CA ASP A 213 16.49 -3.77 -13.73
C ASP A 213 16.99 -2.42 -13.21
N PHE A 214 18.28 -2.17 -13.42
CA PHE A 214 18.92 -0.91 -13.11
C PHE A 214 19.46 -0.26 -14.38
N PHE A 215 19.42 1.07 -14.41
CA PHE A 215 19.86 1.88 -15.52
C PHE A 215 20.83 2.96 -15.02
N LEU A 216 21.92 3.19 -15.74
CA LEU A 216 22.91 4.21 -15.41
C LEU A 216 23.02 5.22 -16.55
N VAL A 217 22.58 6.45 -16.30
CA VAL A 217 22.48 7.53 -17.30
C VAL A 217 23.24 8.78 -16.89
N GLY A 218 23.39 9.75 -17.78
CA GLY A 218 23.88 11.09 -17.46
C GLY A 218 22.79 11.93 -16.75
N THR A 219 23.19 13.02 -16.08
CA THR A 219 22.27 13.99 -15.42
C THR A 219 22.03 15.22 -16.29
N ASP A 220 22.72 15.34 -17.40
CA ASP A 220 22.71 16.50 -18.29
C ASP A 220 21.50 16.53 -19.22
N ALA A 221 21.04 15.36 -19.69
CA ALA A 221 19.92 15.25 -20.62
C ALA A 221 18.97 14.10 -20.24
N LYS A 222 17.69 14.26 -20.58
CA LYS A 222 16.67 13.21 -20.42
C LYS A 222 17.06 11.97 -21.21
N PRO A 223 17.16 10.77 -20.59
CA PRO A 223 17.46 9.53 -21.30
C PRO A 223 16.28 9.05 -22.16
N ASN A 224 16.58 8.28 -23.21
CA ASN A 224 15.56 7.49 -23.88
C ASN A 224 15.24 6.22 -23.09
N ALA A 225 14.10 5.61 -23.39
CA ALA A 225 13.72 4.34 -22.76
C ALA A 225 14.76 3.24 -23.08
N GLY A 226 15.27 2.60 -22.04
CA GLY A 226 16.27 1.55 -22.13
C GLY A 226 17.74 2.02 -22.16
N ASP A 227 17.99 3.32 -22.25
CA ASP A 227 19.37 3.84 -22.20
C ASP A 227 20.03 3.48 -20.86
N GLY A 228 21.29 3.04 -20.93
CA GLY A 228 22.11 2.75 -19.75
C GLY A 228 21.72 1.49 -18.97
N ALA A 229 20.94 0.58 -19.55
CA ALA A 229 20.58 -0.68 -18.90
C ALA A 229 21.82 -1.46 -18.45
N LEU A 230 21.83 -1.89 -17.19
CA LEU A 230 22.91 -2.68 -16.61
C LEU A 230 22.62 -4.17 -16.73
N ASN A 231 23.57 -4.93 -17.24
CA ASN A 231 23.49 -6.39 -17.27
C ASN A 231 23.95 -6.97 -15.92
N LEU A 232 23.02 -7.05 -14.97
CA LEU A 232 23.29 -7.61 -13.64
C LEU A 232 23.28 -9.14 -13.61
N ASP A 233 22.65 -9.78 -14.59
CA ASP A 233 22.62 -11.24 -14.70
C ASP A 233 24.01 -11.84 -14.94
N ALA A 234 24.94 -11.04 -15.46
CA ALA A 234 26.35 -11.44 -15.64
C ALA A 234 27.17 -11.39 -14.34
N MET A 235 26.65 -10.77 -13.28
CA MET A 235 27.34 -10.70 -11.99
C MET A 235 27.31 -12.04 -11.27
N GLN A 236 28.49 -12.46 -10.83
CA GLN A 236 28.63 -13.66 -10.01
C GLN A 236 29.44 -13.32 -8.76
N ILE A 237 28.99 -13.80 -7.62
CA ILE A 237 29.69 -13.71 -6.35
C ILE A 237 29.86 -15.11 -5.77
N LEU A 238 30.98 -15.34 -5.09
CA LEU A 238 31.18 -16.57 -4.34
C LEU A 238 30.54 -16.41 -2.96
N VAL A 239 29.61 -17.29 -2.64
CA VAL A 239 28.93 -17.33 -1.34
C VAL A 239 29.31 -18.61 -0.60
N ASP A 240 29.63 -18.51 0.69
CA ASP A 240 29.65 -19.64 1.63
C ASP A 240 28.34 -19.64 2.41
N PRO A 241 27.37 -20.49 2.04
CA PRO A 241 26.04 -20.44 2.66
C PRO A 241 26.08 -20.65 4.17
N LYS A 242 26.93 -21.55 4.67
CA LYS A 242 27.00 -21.82 6.13
C LYS A 242 27.57 -20.64 6.91
N ALA A 243 28.55 -19.94 6.36
CA ALA A 243 29.06 -18.71 6.97
C ALA A 243 28.03 -17.59 6.93
N GLU A 244 27.30 -17.44 5.81
CA GLU A 244 26.24 -16.47 5.63
C GLU A 244 25.05 -16.74 6.57
N TRP A 245 24.59 -17.99 6.70
CA TRP A 245 23.52 -18.36 7.62
C TRP A 245 23.85 -18.04 9.09
N LYS A 246 25.10 -18.19 9.49
CA LYS A 246 25.54 -17.74 10.84
C LYS A 246 25.41 -16.22 11.00
N GLN A 247 25.75 -15.46 9.95
CA GLN A 247 25.60 -14.02 9.95
C GLN A 247 24.12 -13.63 10.00
N ILE A 248 23.27 -14.26 9.17
CA ILE A 248 21.82 -14.02 9.13
C ILE A 248 21.18 -14.31 10.49
N TYR A 249 21.52 -15.44 11.12
CA TYR A 249 21.01 -15.77 12.45
C TYR A 249 21.41 -14.73 13.51
N ARG A 250 22.63 -14.20 13.41
CA ARG A 250 23.09 -13.13 14.30
C ARG A 250 22.38 -11.81 14.02
N GLU A 251 22.10 -11.48 12.76
CA GLU A 251 21.33 -10.28 12.41
C GLU A 251 19.87 -10.39 12.87
N ALA A 252 19.25 -11.57 12.77
CA ALA A 252 17.94 -11.82 13.31
C ALA A 252 17.88 -11.51 14.82
N TYR A 253 18.84 -12.03 15.60
CA TYR A 253 18.97 -11.70 17.01
C TYR A 253 19.11 -10.18 17.24
N ARG A 254 19.90 -9.48 16.42
CA ARG A 254 20.07 -8.02 16.53
C ARG A 254 18.80 -7.26 16.19
N ILE A 255 18.07 -7.69 15.16
CA ILE A 255 16.81 -7.06 14.76
C ILE A 255 15.81 -7.18 15.91
N GLU A 256 15.63 -8.36 16.48
CA GLU A 256 14.74 -8.52 17.63
C GLU A 256 15.17 -7.66 18.80
N ARG A 257 16.43 -7.71 19.20
CA ARG A 257 17.00 -6.94 20.33
C ARG A 257 16.83 -5.41 20.15
N ASP A 258 17.07 -4.91 18.94
CA ASP A 258 17.21 -3.47 18.70
C ASP A 258 15.88 -2.81 18.25
N PHE A 259 14.91 -3.60 17.77
CA PHE A 259 13.66 -3.09 17.22
C PHE A 259 12.41 -3.53 17.98
N PHE A 260 12.47 -4.57 18.80
CA PHE A 260 11.31 -4.94 19.61
C PHE A 260 10.89 -3.78 20.51
N TYR A 261 9.58 -3.56 20.69
CA TYR A 261 9.06 -2.37 21.36
C TYR A 261 9.43 -2.28 22.85
N ASP A 262 9.59 -3.44 23.50
CA ASP A 262 9.99 -3.56 24.91
C ASP A 262 11.46 -3.95 24.98
N ALA A 263 12.29 -3.03 25.50
CA ALA A 263 13.73 -3.26 25.64
C ALA A 263 14.08 -4.41 26.62
N ASP A 264 13.16 -4.77 27.51
CA ASP A 264 13.29 -5.92 28.44
C ASP A 264 12.74 -7.24 27.83
N MET A 265 12.34 -7.21 26.55
CA MET A 265 11.91 -8.39 25.79
C MET A 265 10.84 -9.22 26.50
N HIS A 266 9.86 -8.59 27.14
CA HIS A 266 8.85 -9.24 28.00
C HIS A 266 9.46 -10.07 29.14
N GLY A 267 10.68 -9.73 29.60
CA GLY A 267 11.42 -10.45 30.62
C GLY A 267 12.15 -11.71 30.14
N ILE A 268 12.27 -11.90 28.82
CA ILE A 268 12.99 -13.01 28.20
C ILE A 268 14.48 -12.67 28.10
N ASP A 269 15.35 -13.58 28.50
CA ASP A 269 16.79 -13.51 28.24
C ASP A 269 17.06 -13.91 26.78
N LEU A 270 16.92 -12.92 25.86
CA LEU A 270 17.08 -13.15 24.43
C LEU A 270 18.46 -13.71 24.07
N GLU A 271 19.53 -13.31 24.77
CA GLU A 271 20.88 -13.83 24.56
C GLU A 271 20.99 -15.32 24.94
N LYS A 272 20.31 -15.72 26.00
CA LYS A 272 20.23 -17.14 26.40
C LYS A 272 19.51 -17.96 25.31
N GLU A 273 18.39 -17.46 24.80
CA GLU A 273 17.66 -18.16 23.73
C GLU A 273 18.45 -18.17 22.42
N TYR A 274 19.14 -17.08 22.06
CA TYR A 274 20.08 -17.06 20.93
C TYR A 274 21.11 -18.18 21.03
N ARG A 275 21.74 -18.37 22.21
CA ARG A 275 22.74 -19.42 22.43
C ARG A 275 22.13 -20.82 22.42
N ARG A 276 20.89 -20.97 22.83
CA ARG A 276 20.16 -22.24 22.84
C ARG A 276 19.96 -22.79 21.43
N TYR A 277 19.63 -21.95 20.48
CA TYR A 277 19.39 -22.35 19.10
C TYR A 277 20.67 -22.34 18.23
N LEU A 278 21.73 -21.66 18.63
CA LEU A 278 22.99 -21.54 17.89
C LEU A 278 23.59 -22.89 17.43
N PRO A 279 23.60 -23.99 18.22
CA PRO A 279 24.16 -25.27 17.80
C PRO A 279 23.47 -25.90 16.59
N PHE A 280 22.19 -25.59 16.35
CA PHE A 280 21.44 -26.16 15.24
C PHE A 280 21.91 -25.65 13.86
N LEU A 281 22.59 -24.50 13.81
CA LEU A 281 23.15 -23.96 12.57
C LEU A 281 24.12 -24.91 11.85
N GLU A 282 24.82 -25.74 12.58
CA GLU A 282 25.78 -26.71 11.98
C GLU A 282 25.06 -27.83 11.22
N HIS A 283 23.76 -28.03 11.47
CA HIS A 283 22.95 -29.13 10.93
C HIS A 283 22.02 -28.68 9.80
N LEU A 284 22.01 -27.38 9.43
CA LEU A 284 21.18 -26.87 8.34
C LEU A 284 21.72 -27.31 6.99
N GLU A 285 20.84 -27.73 6.09
CA GLU A 285 21.18 -28.19 4.75
C GLU A 285 20.73 -27.21 3.66
N ASN A 286 19.73 -26.37 3.93
CA ASN A 286 19.18 -25.40 2.99
C ASN A 286 18.68 -24.13 3.70
N ARG A 287 18.26 -23.16 2.91
CA ARG A 287 17.80 -21.84 3.42
C ARG A 287 16.44 -21.92 4.12
N ASP A 288 15.59 -22.88 3.73
CA ASP A 288 14.30 -23.10 4.41
C ASP A 288 14.48 -23.65 5.82
N ASP A 289 15.51 -24.50 6.04
CA ASP A 289 15.86 -24.96 7.39
C ASP A 289 16.25 -23.78 8.28
N LEU A 290 16.98 -22.80 7.72
CA LEU A 290 17.31 -21.57 8.45
C LEU A 290 16.05 -20.75 8.76
N ASN A 291 15.13 -20.59 7.81
CA ASN A 291 13.87 -19.90 8.08
C ASN A 291 13.09 -20.57 9.19
N TYR A 292 13.03 -21.90 9.20
CA TYR A 292 12.40 -22.66 10.27
C TYR A 292 13.09 -22.40 11.62
N LEU A 293 14.42 -22.45 11.67
CA LEU A 293 15.18 -22.16 12.89
C LEU A 293 14.96 -20.72 13.40
N LEU A 294 14.88 -19.75 12.49
CA LEU A 294 14.56 -18.36 12.83
C LEU A 294 13.14 -18.24 13.41
N CYS A 295 12.16 -18.97 12.86
CA CYS A 295 10.80 -19.02 13.41
C CYS A 295 10.81 -19.59 14.85
N GLU A 296 11.51 -20.70 15.08
CA GLU A 296 11.59 -21.31 16.42
C GLU A 296 12.27 -20.37 17.45
N PHE A 297 13.39 -19.74 17.05
CA PHE A 297 14.07 -18.76 17.90
C PHE A 297 13.17 -17.57 18.24
N SER A 298 12.52 -16.98 17.23
CA SER A 298 11.72 -15.78 17.43
C SER A 298 10.37 -16.06 18.12
N ALA A 299 9.88 -17.30 18.06
CA ALA A 299 8.66 -17.71 18.76
C ALA A 299 8.80 -17.60 20.30
N GLU A 300 10.03 -17.63 20.84
CA GLU A 300 10.28 -17.44 22.28
C GLU A 300 9.84 -16.05 22.78
N ILE A 301 9.72 -15.06 21.87
CA ILE A 301 9.27 -13.68 22.19
C ILE A 301 7.76 -13.65 22.48
N VAL A 302 7.01 -14.64 21.98
CA VAL A 302 5.55 -14.75 22.14
C VAL A 302 4.80 -13.49 21.67
N ALA A 303 5.14 -13.01 20.47
CA ALA A 303 4.45 -11.89 19.82
C ALA A 303 4.02 -12.26 18.39
N GLY A 304 2.86 -11.76 17.96
CA GLY A 304 2.21 -12.22 16.75
C GLY A 304 2.88 -11.80 15.43
N HIS A 305 3.50 -10.63 15.38
CA HIS A 305 4.01 -10.04 14.14
C HIS A 305 5.50 -10.35 13.88
N VAL A 306 5.99 -11.51 14.26
CA VAL A 306 7.32 -11.97 13.85
C VAL A 306 7.19 -12.80 12.59
N PHE A 307 7.56 -12.22 11.45
CA PHE A 307 7.50 -12.86 10.14
C PHE A 307 8.91 -13.05 9.58
N ILE A 308 9.19 -14.26 9.14
CA ILE A 308 10.43 -14.61 8.45
C ILE A 308 10.08 -14.95 7.01
N ASN A 309 10.68 -14.25 6.04
CA ASN A 309 10.35 -14.42 4.64
C ASN A 309 11.59 -14.37 3.74
N GLY A 310 11.47 -14.99 2.58
CA GLY A 310 12.45 -14.91 1.50
C GLY A 310 13.79 -15.55 1.82
N GLY A 311 14.84 -14.96 1.28
CA GLY A 311 16.18 -15.49 1.29
C GLY A 311 16.54 -16.18 -0.02
N ASP A 312 17.78 -16.66 -0.11
CA ASP A 312 18.31 -17.35 -1.29
C ASP A 312 17.80 -18.81 -1.34
N ILE A 313 16.51 -18.94 -1.70
CA ILE A 313 15.81 -20.21 -1.86
C ILE A 313 15.81 -20.56 -3.34
N PRO A 314 16.20 -21.81 -3.73
CA PRO A 314 16.13 -22.24 -5.09
C PRO A 314 14.72 -22.08 -5.69
N THR A 315 14.62 -21.39 -6.80
CA THR A 315 13.38 -21.19 -7.55
C THR A 315 13.37 -22.04 -8.81
N HIS A 316 12.18 -22.35 -9.30
CA HIS A 316 11.97 -22.99 -10.58
C HIS A 316 11.01 -22.15 -11.42
N GLU A 317 11.12 -22.25 -12.73
CA GLU A 317 10.22 -21.57 -13.64
C GLU A 317 8.79 -22.16 -13.47
N PRO A 318 7.80 -21.32 -13.12
CA PRO A 318 6.43 -21.78 -13.01
C PRO A 318 5.84 -22.10 -14.38
N VAL A 319 5.04 -23.15 -14.48
CA VAL A 319 4.22 -23.42 -15.67
C VAL A 319 2.92 -22.63 -15.52
N PRO A 320 2.69 -21.56 -16.30
CA PRO A 320 1.47 -20.76 -16.18
C PRO A 320 0.28 -21.54 -16.73
N VAL A 321 -0.70 -21.81 -15.88
CA VAL A 321 -1.93 -22.51 -16.25
C VAL A 321 -3.03 -21.49 -16.50
N GLY A 322 -3.68 -21.57 -17.67
CA GLY A 322 -4.82 -20.70 -18.00
C GLY A 322 -6.07 -21.11 -17.22
N MET A 323 -6.77 -20.10 -16.66
CA MET A 323 -8.01 -20.26 -15.90
C MET A 323 -9.19 -19.65 -16.65
N LEU A 324 -10.33 -20.33 -16.64
CA LEU A 324 -11.53 -19.87 -17.36
C LEU A 324 -12.52 -19.10 -16.47
N GLY A 325 -12.29 -19.02 -15.17
CA GLY A 325 -13.25 -18.44 -14.23
C GLY A 325 -14.47 -19.35 -14.05
N ALA A 326 -14.27 -20.66 -13.93
CA ALA A 326 -15.35 -21.64 -13.86
C ALA A 326 -15.03 -22.83 -12.95
N ASP A 327 -16.09 -23.45 -12.42
CA ASP A 327 -16.01 -24.76 -11.78
C ASP A 327 -16.47 -25.85 -12.74
N TYR A 328 -15.93 -27.05 -12.57
CA TYR A 328 -16.20 -28.19 -13.41
C TYR A 328 -16.70 -29.39 -12.60
N GLU A 329 -17.48 -30.22 -13.26
CA GLU A 329 -17.82 -31.56 -12.78
C GLU A 329 -17.56 -32.59 -13.90
N VAL A 330 -17.28 -33.81 -13.51
CA VAL A 330 -17.12 -34.92 -14.46
C VAL A 330 -18.39 -35.73 -14.43
N ASP A 331 -19.01 -35.94 -15.59
CA ASP A 331 -20.19 -36.78 -15.68
C ASP A 331 -19.86 -38.30 -15.60
N LYS A 332 -20.89 -39.13 -15.55
CA LYS A 332 -20.75 -40.58 -15.44
C LYS A 332 -19.96 -41.22 -16.60
N ASP A 333 -19.92 -40.57 -17.75
CA ASP A 333 -19.26 -41.06 -18.97
C ASP A 333 -17.86 -40.45 -19.12
N GLY A 334 -17.39 -39.66 -18.14
CA GLY A 334 -16.04 -39.09 -18.05
C GLY A 334 -15.85 -37.75 -18.78
N TYR A 335 -16.91 -37.07 -19.18
CA TYR A 335 -16.82 -35.77 -19.83
C TYR A 335 -16.85 -34.61 -18.81
N TYR A 336 -16.03 -33.56 -19.06
CA TYR A 336 -16.02 -32.36 -18.25
C TYR A 336 -17.18 -31.44 -18.62
N ARG A 337 -17.96 -31.06 -17.61
CA ARG A 337 -19.10 -30.17 -17.73
C ARG A 337 -18.87 -28.92 -16.91
N ILE A 338 -19.21 -27.75 -17.42
CA ILE A 338 -19.15 -26.50 -16.69
C ILE A 338 -20.27 -26.52 -15.64
N LYS A 339 -19.89 -26.47 -14.38
CA LYS A 339 -20.82 -26.49 -13.24
C LYS A 339 -21.27 -25.08 -12.86
N ASN A 340 -20.33 -24.12 -12.85
CA ASN A 340 -20.57 -22.72 -12.50
C ASN A 340 -19.63 -21.82 -13.29
N ILE A 341 -20.09 -20.64 -13.68
CA ILE A 341 -19.29 -19.59 -14.32
C ILE A 341 -19.27 -18.36 -13.41
N TYR A 342 -18.08 -17.91 -13.06
CA TYR A 342 -17.89 -16.67 -12.32
C TYR A 342 -17.99 -15.49 -13.26
N GLU A 343 -19.09 -14.75 -13.21
CA GLU A 343 -19.42 -13.73 -14.24
C GLU A 343 -18.48 -12.51 -14.22
N GLY A 344 -17.98 -12.08 -13.08
CA GLY A 344 -17.13 -10.91 -12.98
C GLY A 344 -17.77 -9.60 -13.48
N ILE A 345 -16.92 -8.64 -13.83
CA ILE A 345 -17.31 -7.38 -14.48
C ILE A 345 -16.31 -7.07 -15.61
N ASN A 346 -16.67 -7.37 -16.84
CA ASN A 346 -15.74 -7.36 -17.98
C ASN A 346 -15.22 -5.95 -18.39
N TRP A 347 -15.79 -4.87 -17.87
CA TRP A 347 -15.25 -3.52 -18.04
C TRP A 347 -14.06 -3.22 -17.09
N HIS A 348 -13.80 -4.11 -16.12
CA HIS A 348 -12.66 -4.00 -15.22
C HIS A 348 -11.63 -5.09 -15.57
N PRO A 349 -10.40 -4.73 -15.99
CA PRO A 349 -9.42 -5.69 -16.50
C PRO A 349 -9.12 -6.87 -15.54
N GLU A 350 -9.05 -6.61 -14.24
CA GLU A 350 -8.71 -7.62 -13.22
C GLU A 350 -9.90 -8.53 -12.83
N LEU A 351 -11.12 -8.14 -13.21
CA LEU A 351 -12.35 -8.88 -12.92
C LEU A 351 -13.04 -9.40 -14.20
N ARG A 352 -12.28 -9.49 -15.26
CA ARG A 352 -12.73 -10.06 -16.55
C ARG A 352 -12.98 -11.56 -16.40
N SER A 353 -14.09 -12.04 -16.94
CA SER A 353 -14.40 -13.48 -17.00
C SER A 353 -14.33 -13.97 -18.45
N PRO A 354 -13.41 -14.88 -18.79
CA PRO A 354 -13.20 -15.34 -20.16
C PRO A 354 -14.43 -15.92 -20.82
N LEU A 355 -15.31 -16.56 -20.05
CA LEU A 355 -16.51 -17.21 -20.60
C LEU A 355 -17.72 -16.29 -20.74
N THR A 356 -17.66 -15.06 -20.16
CA THR A 356 -18.76 -14.08 -20.25
C THR A 356 -18.41 -12.85 -21.07
N GLU A 357 -17.27 -12.84 -21.74
CA GLU A 357 -16.91 -11.73 -22.63
C GLU A 357 -17.93 -11.56 -23.77
N PRO A 358 -18.16 -10.32 -24.21
CA PRO A 358 -19.06 -10.06 -25.34
C PRO A 358 -18.68 -10.89 -26.57
N GLY A 359 -19.65 -11.65 -27.08
CA GLY A 359 -19.45 -12.57 -28.22
C GLY A 359 -19.14 -14.01 -27.82
N ILE A 360 -18.71 -14.27 -26.60
CA ILE A 360 -18.52 -15.61 -26.06
C ILE A 360 -19.88 -16.14 -25.58
N LYS A 361 -20.33 -17.25 -26.17
CA LYS A 361 -21.65 -17.83 -25.89
C LYS A 361 -21.48 -19.20 -25.24
N VAL A 362 -20.89 -19.22 -24.05
CA VAL A 362 -20.74 -20.43 -23.23
C VAL A 362 -21.67 -20.33 -22.02
N LYS A 363 -22.28 -21.44 -21.64
CA LYS A 363 -23.27 -21.52 -20.55
C LYS A 363 -22.91 -22.61 -19.55
N GLU A 364 -23.36 -22.44 -18.34
CA GLU A 364 -23.39 -23.51 -17.34
C GLU A 364 -24.15 -24.72 -17.89
N GLY A 365 -23.64 -25.90 -17.58
CA GLY A 365 -24.19 -27.17 -18.07
C GLY A 365 -23.62 -27.62 -19.41
N GLU A 366 -22.89 -26.79 -20.17
CA GLU A 366 -22.22 -27.22 -21.39
C GLU A 366 -20.94 -28.02 -21.11
N TYR A 367 -20.55 -28.84 -22.06
CA TYR A 367 -19.35 -29.66 -21.98
C TYR A 367 -18.17 -28.99 -22.67
N ILE A 368 -16.96 -29.16 -22.08
CA ILE A 368 -15.70 -28.87 -22.76
C ILE A 368 -15.14 -30.19 -23.30
N LEU A 369 -15.21 -30.36 -24.62
CA LEU A 369 -14.86 -31.62 -25.26
C LEU A 369 -13.42 -31.70 -25.75
N ALA A 370 -12.81 -30.53 -26.03
CA ALA A 370 -11.41 -30.39 -26.42
C ALA A 370 -10.88 -29.01 -26.09
N VAL A 371 -9.56 -28.90 -25.90
CA VAL A 371 -8.80 -27.64 -25.76
C VAL A 371 -7.70 -27.66 -26.80
N ASN A 372 -7.63 -26.62 -27.65
CA ASN A 372 -6.67 -26.52 -28.77
C ASN A 372 -6.62 -27.79 -29.65
N GLY A 373 -7.79 -28.38 -29.90
CA GLY A 373 -7.91 -29.61 -30.69
C GLY A 373 -7.56 -30.90 -29.97
N ILE A 374 -7.07 -30.84 -28.73
CA ILE A 374 -6.77 -32.01 -27.92
C ILE A 374 -8.03 -32.45 -27.17
N PRO A 375 -8.55 -33.66 -27.37
CA PRO A 375 -9.73 -34.14 -26.67
C PRO A 375 -9.53 -34.15 -25.16
N LEU A 376 -10.56 -33.71 -24.41
CA LEU A 376 -10.58 -33.70 -22.95
C LEU A 376 -11.56 -34.74 -22.42
N ARG A 377 -11.05 -35.63 -21.58
CA ARG A 377 -11.85 -36.65 -20.90
C ARG A 377 -11.16 -37.17 -19.64
N SER A 378 -11.91 -37.45 -18.58
CA SER A 378 -11.41 -38.16 -17.41
C SER A 378 -10.78 -39.53 -17.81
N PRO A 379 -9.64 -39.94 -17.21
CA PRO A 379 -9.01 -39.37 -16.01
C PRO A 379 -8.03 -38.21 -16.25
N ASP A 380 -7.93 -37.65 -17.47
CA ASP A 380 -7.07 -36.49 -17.71
C ASP A 380 -7.50 -35.30 -16.83
N ASN A 381 -6.52 -34.65 -16.24
CA ASN A 381 -6.77 -33.40 -15.50
C ASN A 381 -7.00 -32.26 -16.50
N ILE A 382 -8.13 -31.59 -16.43
CA ILE A 382 -8.48 -30.46 -17.29
C ILE A 382 -7.36 -29.39 -17.31
N TYR A 383 -6.76 -29.06 -16.18
CA TYR A 383 -5.74 -28.02 -16.07
C TYR A 383 -4.45 -28.32 -16.85
N ARG A 384 -4.15 -29.61 -17.10
CA ARG A 384 -3.02 -30.01 -17.95
C ARG A 384 -3.14 -29.48 -19.38
N LEU A 385 -4.36 -29.39 -19.91
CA LEU A 385 -4.59 -28.89 -21.27
C LEU A 385 -4.53 -27.33 -21.33
N PHE A 386 -4.51 -26.68 -20.17
CA PHE A 386 -4.37 -25.24 -20.05
C PHE A 386 -2.95 -24.78 -19.66
N GLU A 387 -1.98 -25.70 -19.54
CA GLU A 387 -0.57 -25.33 -19.35
C GLU A 387 -0.09 -24.42 -20.48
N ASN A 388 0.57 -23.32 -20.11
CA ASN A 388 1.09 -22.29 -21.02
C ASN A 388 0.03 -21.56 -21.86
N THR A 389 -1.25 -21.59 -21.48
CA THR A 389 -2.34 -20.90 -22.18
C THR A 389 -2.77 -19.58 -21.50
N ALA A 390 -2.26 -19.29 -20.29
CA ALA A 390 -2.56 -18.04 -19.59
C ALA A 390 -2.28 -16.81 -20.48
N GLU A 391 -3.26 -15.91 -20.60
CA GLU A 391 -3.22 -14.69 -21.42
C GLU A 391 -2.98 -14.93 -22.92
N LYS A 392 -3.21 -16.15 -23.43
CA LYS A 392 -3.09 -16.52 -24.85
C LYS A 392 -4.43 -16.97 -25.43
N GLN A 393 -4.62 -16.79 -26.72
CA GLN A 393 -5.78 -17.31 -27.43
C GLN A 393 -5.82 -18.84 -27.32
N THR A 394 -6.96 -19.37 -26.89
CA THR A 394 -7.17 -20.79 -26.64
C THR A 394 -8.53 -21.21 -27.20
N ASP A 395 -8.54 -22.22 -28.03
CA ASP A 395 -9.76 -22.75 -28.66
C ASP A 395 -10.37 -23.84 -27.79
N LEU A 396 -11.65 -23.67 -27.46
CA LEU A 396 -12.46 -24.64 -26.73
C LEU A 396 -13.50 -25.25 -27.68
N LEU A 397 -13.57 -26.57 -27.74
CA LEU A 397 -14.71 -27.27 -28.37
C LEU A 397 -15.80 -27.47 -27.30
N VAL A 398 -16.90 -26.72 -27.42
CA VAL A 398 -17.98 -26.67 -26.42
C VAL A 398 -19.30 -27.10 -27.01
N GLY A 399 -20.10 -27.88 -26.25
CA GLY A 399 -21.39 -28.37 -26.69
C GLY A 399 -22.38 -28.60 -25.56
N GLU A 400 -23.68 -28.56 -25.87
CA GLU A 400 -24.77 -28.89 -24.93
C GLU A 400 -24.81 -30.38 -24.58
N THR A 401 -24.21 -31.20 -25.44
CA THR A 401 -24.10 -32.65 -25.28
C THR A 401 -22.66 -33.11 -25.55
N PRO A 402 -22.22 -34.29 -25.08
CA PRO A 402 -20.87 -34.79 -25.34
C PRO A 402 -20.66 -35.32 -26.79
N ASP A 403 -21.39 -34.77 -27.75
CA ASP A 403 -21.31 -35.11 -29.19
C ASP A 403 -20.47 -34.02 -29.91
N ALA A 404 -19.23 -34.35 -30.24
CA ALA A 404 -18.33 -33.45 -30.94
C ALA A 404 -18.86 -32.97 -32.31
N GLY A 405 -19.72 -33.76 -32.96
CA GLY A 405 -20.33 -33.39 -34.23
C GLY A 405 -21.38 -32.28 -34.15
N LYS A 406 -21.87 -31.98 -32.94
CA LYS A 406 -22.81 -30.89 -32.63
C LYS A 406 -22.19 -29.76 -31.82
N ALA A 407 -20.92 -29.90 -31.50
CA ALA A 407 -20.19 -28.91 -30.74
C ALA A 407 -19.71 -27.73 -31.62
N ARG A 408 -19.40 -26.64 -31.00
CA ARG A 408 -18.84 -25.41 -31.63
C ARG A 408 -17.49 -25.08 -31.04
N THR A 409 -16.63 -24.47 -31.83
CA THR A 409 -15.38 -23.89 -31.34
C THR A 409 -15.64 -22.48 -30.84
N VAL A 410 -15.09 -22.19 -29.65
CA VAL A 410 -15.10 -20.85 -29.03
C VAL A 410 -13.67 -20.50 -28.67
N THR A 411 -13.18 -19.37 -29.16
CA THR A 411 -11.84 -18.86 -28.82
C THR A 411 -11.94 -17.94 -27.62
N VAL A 412 -11.19 -18.24 -26.57
CA VAL A 412 -11.14 -17.47 -25.31
C VAL A 412 -9.71 -17.07 -25.01
N LYS A 413 -9.53 -16.12 -24.09
CA LYS A 413 -8.24 -15.74 -23.51
C LYS A 413 -8.27 -16.06 -22.02
N PRO A 414 -7.77 -17.24 -21.59
CA PRO A 414 -7.75 -17.63 -20.18
C PRO A 414 -6.95 -16.66 -19.31
N LEU A 415 -7.31 -16.56 -18.04
CA LEU A 415 -6.61 -15.74 -17.04
C LEU A 415 -5.39 -16.46 -16.51
N GLY A 416 -4.38 -15.72 -16.04
CA GLY A 416 -3.27 -16.27 -15.26
C GLY A 416 -3.68 -16.67 -13.84
N SER A 417 -4.70 -16.02 -13.29
CA SER A 417 -5.31 -16.36 -12.00
C SER A 417 -6.78 -15.96 -12.00
N GLU A 418 -7.63 -16.75 -11.38
CA GLU A 418 -9.05 -16.46 -11.17
C GLU A 418 -9.38 -16.12 -9.70
N ALA A 419 -8.34 -15.93 -8.86
CA ALA A 419 -8.53 -15.67 -7.44
C ALA A 419 -9.36 -14.41 -7.18
N MET A 420 -9.05 -13.30 -7.85
CA MET A 420 -9.81 -12.05 -7.73
C MET A 420 -11.25 -12.19 -8.24
N LEU A 421 -11.45 -12.92 -9.32
CA LEU A 421 -12.78 -13.16 -9.87
C LEU A 421 -13.66 -13.97 -8.91
N ARG A 422 -13.09 -15.03 -8.29
CA ARG A 422 -13.77 -15.83 -7.27
C ARG A 422 -14.05 -15.04 -6.00
N HIS A 423 -13.08 -14.25 -5.55
CA HIS A 423 -13.23 -13.39 -4.39
C HIS A 423 -14.34 -12.32 -4.62
N TRP A 424 -14.34 -11.70 -5.78
CA TRP A 424 -15.40 -10.79 -6.20
C TRP A 424 -16.78 -11.44 -6.19
N ALA A 425 -16.89 -12.64 -6.75
CA ALA A 425 -18.14 -13.39 -6.78
C ALA A 425 -18.65 -13.74 -5.38
N TRP A 426 -17.73 -14.03 -4.44
CA TRP A 426 -18.08 -14.26 -3.03
C TRP A 426 -18.62 -12.98 -2.36
N ILE A 427 -17.97 -11.83 -2.55
CA ILE A 427 -18.43 -10.55 -2.01
C ILE A 427 -19.83 -10.20 -2.54
N GLU A 428 -20.02 -10.28 -3.86
CA GLU A 428 -21.31 -10.00 -4.51
C GLU A 428 -22.39 -11.02 -4.13
N GLY A 429 -22.03 -12.27 -3.94
CA GLY A 429 -22.91 -13.31 -3.44
C GLY A 429 -23.41 -12.98 -2.04
N ASN A 430 -22.53 -12.57 -1.13
CA ASN A 430 -22.88 -12.16 0.22
C ASN A 430 -23.76 -10.90 0.22
N ARG A 431 -23.42 -9.90 -0.59
CA ARG A 431 -24.24 -8.68 -0.72
C ARG A 431 -25.66 -9.00 -1.20
N LYS A 432 -25.80 -9.83 -2.23
CA LYS A 432 -27.11 -10.30 -2.73
C LYS A 432 -27.88 -11.07 -1.64
N LYS A 433 -27.20 -11.95 -0.91
CA LYS A 433 -27.79 -12.73 0.18
C LYS A 433 -28.29 -11.81 1.32
N VAL A 434 -27.52 -10.80 1.69
CA VAL A 434 -27.92 -9.80 2.70
C VAL A 434 -29.14 -9.01 2.22
N ASP A 435 -29.15 -8.58 0.95
CA ASP A 435 -30.27 -7.87 0.35
C ASP A 435 -31.56 -8.73 0.37
N GLU A 436 -31.47 -10.01 0.01
CA GLU A 436 -32.57 -10.97 0.05
C GLU A 436 -33.08 -11.19 1.47
N LEU A 437 -32.20 -11.56 2.41
CA LEU A 437 -32.55 -11.83 3.80
C LEU A 437 -33.19 -10.62 4.49
N SER A 438 -32.71 -9.43 4.19
CA SER A 438 -33.19 -8.17 4.75
C SER A 438 -34.35 -7.53 3.99
N LYS A 439 -34.75 -8.09 2.85
CA LYS A 439 -35.71 -7.50 1.89
C LYS A 439 -35.29 -6.09 1.47
N GLY A 440 -34.01 -5.93 1.14
CA GLY A 440 -33.43 -4.69 0.66
C GLY A 440 -33.14 -3.64 1.73
N ARG A 441 -33.20 -3.95 3.03
CA ARG A 441 -33.10 -2.98 4.13
C ARG A 441 -31.68 -2.82 4.70
N VAL A 442 -30.80 -3.79 4.49
CA VAL A 442 -29.45 -3.82 5.09
C VAL A 442 -28.38 -3.69 4.02
N ALA A 443 -27.43 -2.79 4.21
CA ALA A 443 -26.23 -2.68 3.41
C ALA A 443 -25.20 -3.74 3.84
N TYR A 444 -24.46 -4.28 2.88
CA TYR A 444 -23.33 -5.16 3.12
C TYR A 444 -22.03 -4.54 2.61
N VAL A 445 -21.01 -4.47 3.45
CA VAL A 445 -19.70 -3.94 3.13
C VAL A 445 -18.64 -4.92 3.58
N TYR A 446 -17.80 -5.40 2.66
CA TYR A 446 -16.67 -6.27 2.97
C TYR A 446 -15.37 -5.48 3.10
N MET A 447 -14.59 -5.77 4.14
CA MET A 447 -13.32 -5.12 4.45
C MET A 447 -12.17 -6.15 4.37
N PRO A 448 -11.51 -6.31 3.20
CA PRO A 448 -10.41 -7.27 3.04
C PRO A 448 -9.17 -6.92 3.86
N ASP A 449 -8.98 -5.66 4.12
CA ASP A 449 -7.91 -5.08 4.92
C ASP A 449 -8.33 -3.72 5.52
N THR A 450 -7.48 -3.14 6.34
CA THR A 450 -7.59 -1.75 6.80
C THR A 450 -6.59 -0.83 6.08
N ALA A 451 -6.19 -1.19 4.88
CA ALA A 451 -5.32 -0.43 3.98
C ALA A 451 -6.10 0.06 2.75
N LEU A 452 -5.44 0.15 1.61
CA LEU A 452 -6.01 0.72 0.39
C LEU A 452 -7.22 -0.07 -0.14
N TYR A 453 -7.19 -1.41 -0.10
CA TYR A 453 -8.32 -2.20 -0.60
C TYR A 453 -9.55 -2.06 0.26
N GLY A 454 -9.39 -2.09 1.58
CA GLY A 454 -10.48 -1.82 2.50
C GLY A 454 -11.06 -0.43 2.30
N TYR A 455 -10.21 0.58 2.09
CA TYR A 455 -10.65 1.94 1.77
C TYR A 455 -11.47 1.98 0.47
N LEU A 456 -10.99 1.40 -0.62
CA LEU A 456 -11.68 1.36 -1.91
C LEU A 456 -12.99 0.57 -1.83
N ASN A 457 -12.98 -0.61 -1.19
CA ASN A 457 -14.18 -1.41 -0.98
C ASN A 457 -15.22 -0.71 -0.12
N PHE A 458 -14.79 -0.12 1.01
CA PHE A 458 -15.70 0.63 1.86
C PHE A 458 -16.39 1.75 1.07
N ASN A 459 -15.63 2.57 0.35
CA ASN A 459 -16.20 3.67 -0.43
C ASN A 459 -17.17 3.16 -1.51
N ARG A 460 -16.78 2.10 -2.22
CA ARG A 460 -17.63 1.53 -3.28
C ARG A 460 -18.94 0.98 -2.74
N TYR A 461 -18.88 0.18 -1.68
CA TYR A 461 -20.05 -0.53 -1.16
C TYR A 461 -20.88 0.26 -0.17
N TYR A 462 -20.26 1.08 0.66
CA TYR A 462 -20.99 1.88 1.64
C TYR A 462 -21.80 3.00 0.95
N PHE A 463 -21.17 3.79 0.10
CA PHE A 463 -21.84 4.93 -0.53
C PHE A 463 -22.84 4.52 -1.62
N SER A 464 -22.68 3.36 -2.24
CA SER A 464 -23.66 2.85 -3.22
C SER A 464 -24.93 2.29 -2.56
N GLN A 465 -24.99 2.14 -1.23
CA GLN A 465 -26.08 1.57 -0.49
C GLN A 465 -26.65 2.53 0.59
N LEU A 466 -26.51 3.83 0.41
CA LEU A 466 -27.01 4.85 1.36
C LEU A 466 -28.53 4.90 1.49
N ASP A 467 -29.26 4.21 0.63
CA ASP A 467 -30.71 4.02 0.69
C ASP A 467 -31.13 2.96 1.72
N LYS A 468 -30.18 2.21 2.28
CA LYS A 468 -30.43 1.17 3.26
C LYS A 468 -30.58 1.75 4.68
N GLU A 469 -31.23 0.96 5.55
CA GLU A 469 -31.56 1.38 6.91
C GLU A 469 -30.53 0.94 7.96
N ALA A 470 -29.73 -0.09 7.67
CA ALA A 470 -28.72 -0.66 8.56
C ALA A 470 -27.48 -1.14 7.77
N VAL A 471 -26.41 -1.50 8.48
CA VAL A 471 -25.16 -1.95 7.87
C VAL A 471 -24.67 -3.23 8.53
N VAL A 472 -24.29 -4.22 7.73
CA VAL A 472 -23.41 -5.32 8.11
C VAL A 472 -22.04 -5.06 7.49
N LEU A 473 -21.03 -4.86 8.34
CA LEU A 473 -19.63 -4.76 7.98
C LEU A 473 -18.99 -6.14 8.15
N ASP A 474 -18.47 -6.72 7.09
CA ASP A 474 -17.81 -8.04 7.13
C ASP A 474 -16.30 -7.84 7.02
N GLU A 475 -15.60 -8.13 8.09
CA GLU A 475 -14.15 -8.06 8.13
C GLU A 475 -13.48 -9.43 8.32
N ARG A 476 -14.19 -10.49 8.09
CA ARG A 476 -13.58 -11.82 8.07
C ARG A 476 -12.42 -11.87 7.10
N TYR A 477 -11.33 -12.48 7.51
CA TYR A 477 -10.08 -12.57 6.73
C TYR A 477 -9.39 -11.22 6.52
N ASN A 478 -9.70 -10.21 7.31
CA ASN A 478 -9.07 -8.90 7.21
C ASN A 478 -7.56 -9.00 7.49
N GLY A 479 -6.74 -8.72 6.48
CA GLY A 479 -5.28 -8.84 6.52
C GLY A 479 -4.56 -7.74 7.31
N GLY A 480 -5.30 -6.83 7.94
CA GLY A 480 -4.73 -5.72 8.71
C GLY A 480 -4.33 -4.52 7.84
N GLY A 481 -3.41 -3.73 8.33
CA GLY A 481 -2.94 -2.49 7.70
C GLY A 481 -2.95 -1.32 8.68
N SER A 482 -3.53 -0.20 8.25
CA SER A 482 -3.68 1.01 9.06
C SER A 482 -4.75 0.86 10.16
N VAL A 483 -4.88 1.87 11.01
CA VAL A 483 -6.05 2.03 11.87
C VAL A 483 -7.26 2.45 11.01
N ALA A 484 -8.38 1.74 11.16
CA ALA A 484 -9.59 1.97 10.38
C ALA A 484 -10.44 3.16 10.89
N ASP A 485 -9.79 4.25 11.28
CA ASP A 485 -10.42 5.47 11.83
C ASP A 485 -11.39 6.11 10.84
N TYR A 486 -11.04 6.19 9.57
CA TYR A 486 -11.92 6.67 8.50
C TYR A 486 -13.25 5.91 8.45
N VAL A 487 -13.22 4.58 8.43
CA VAL A 487 -14.40 3.73 8.38
C VAL A 487 -15.27 3.95 9.63
N LEU A 488 -14.64 3.95 10.80
CA LEU A 488 -15.32 4.13 12.07
C LEU A 488 -15.95 5.52 12.19
N ASP A 489 -15.30 6.56 11.68
CA ASP A 489 -15.84 7.92 11.65
C ASP A 489 -17.04 8.04 10.72
N MET A 490 -17.00 7.41 9.53
CA MET A 490 -18.14 7.37 8.62
C MET A 490 -19.36 6.64 9.24
N LEU A 491 -19.12 5.53 9.91
CA LEU A 491 -20.17 4.76 10.58
C LEU A 491 -20.76 5.47 11.81
N ASN A 492 -19.98 6.32 12.49
CA ASN A 492 -20.38 7.01 13.72
C ASN A 492 -21.06 8.37 13.50
N ARG A 493 -21.23 8.81 12.28
CA ARG A 493 -21.81 10.13 11.98
C ARG A 493 -23.25 10.25 12.43
N PRO A 494 -23.58 11.17 13.36
CA PRO A 494 -24.98 11.41 13.77
C PRO A 494 -25.71 12.26 12.74
N LEU A 495 -27.02 12.08 12.64
CA LEU A 495 -27.88 12.98 11.88
C LEU A 495 -27.96 14.34 12.61
N LEU A 496 -27.56 15.41 11.93
CA LEU A 496 -27.55 16.77 12.48
C LEU A 496 -28.74 17.61 11.98
N SER A 497 -29.12 17.49 10.71
CA SER A 497 -30.22 18.26 10.12
C SER A 497 -30.77 17.63 8.85
N TYR A 498 -31.96 18.08 8.47
CA TYR A 498 -32.54 17.87 7.15
C TYR A 498 -32.51 19.17 6.35
N TRP A 499 -32.31 19.06 5.06
CA TRP A 499 -32.38 20.16 4.09
C TRP A 499 -33.53 19.91 3.12
N ALA A 500 -34.35 20.94 2.92
CA ALA A 500 -35.44 20.89 2.00
C ALA A 500 -35.25 21.93 0.89
N THR A 501 -35.22 21.47 -0.35
CA THR A 501 -35.21 22.33 -1.52
C THR A 501 -36.62 22.45 -2.10
N ARG A 502 -36.85 23.40 -2.99
CA ARG A 502 -38.12 23.50 -3.72
C ARG A 502 -38.31 22.30 -4.66
N GLU A 503 -37.20 21.86 -5.24
CA GLU A 503 -37.10 20.76 -6.17
C GLU A 503 -36.47 19.53 -5.50
N GLY A 504 -36.97 18.35 -5.81
CA GLY A 504 -36.37 17.09 -5.40
C GLY A 504 -36.68 16.65 -3.96
N LYS A 505 -35.93 15.65 -3.53
CA LYS A 505 -36.07 15.03 -2.19
C LYS A 505 -35.27 15.80 -1.14
N ASN A 506 -35.71 15.70 0.12
CA ASN A 506 -34.92 16.18 1.23
C ASN A 506 -33.58 15.41 1.30
N PHE A 507 -32.52 16.06 1.74
CA PHE A 507 -31.23 15.45 2.03
C PHE A 507 -30.80 15.79 3.47
N THR A 508 -29.76 15.16 3.94
CA THR A 508 -29.32 15.24 5.35
C THR A 508 -27.94 15.88 5.50
N THR A 509 -27.64 16.33 6.70
CA THR A 509 -26.26 16.59 7.12
C THR A 509 -25.94 15.63 8.29
N PRO A 510 -24.87 14.80 8.16
CA PRO A 510 -24.07 14.58 6.95
C PRO A 510 -24.88 14.01 5.80
N ASN A 511 -24.50 14.35 4.56
CA ASN A 511 -25.26 13.94 3.37
C ASN A 511 -25.14 12.43 3.08
N ALA A 512 -24.02 11.85 3.41
CA ALA A 512 -23.72 10.44 3.15
C ALA A 512 -23.48 9.70 4.47
N SER A 513 -24.54 9.06 4.99
CA SER A 513 -24.47 8.21 6.18
C SER A 513 -25.70 7.32 6.28
N ILE A 514 -25.51 6.07 6.75
CA ILE A 514 -26.57 5.18 7.18
C ILE A 514 -26.69 5.30 8.70
N PHE A 515 -27.79 5.87 9.19
CA PHE A 515 -27.94 6.26 10.59
C PHE A 515 -28.44 5.13 11.50
N GLY A 516 -29.00 4.06 10.94
CA GLY A 516 -29.55 2.94 11.70
C GLY A 516 -28.47 2.01 12.29
N PRO A 517 -28.87 0.86 12.84
CA PRO A 517 -27.97 -0.07 13.51
C PRO A 517 -26.90 -0.66 12.60
N LYS A 518 -25.82 -1.07 13.23
CA LYS A 518 -24.65 -1.66 12.57
C LYS A 518 -24.25 -2.95 13.28
N ALA A 519 -23.74 -3.90 12.52
CA ALA A 519 -23.07 -5.09 13.06
C ALA A 519 -21.79 -5.35 12.29
N MET A 520 -20.83 -6.00 12.95
CA MET A 520 -19.56 -6.36 12.34
C MET A 520 -19.33 -7.86 12.45
N ILE A 521 -19.02 -8.52 11.32
CA ILE A 521 -18.66 -9.93 11.32
C ILE A 521 -17.15 -10.04 11.45
N ILE A 522 -16.67 -10.85 12.38
CA ILE A 522 -15.24 -11.08 12.68
C ILE A 522 -14.92 -12.57 12.67
N ASN A 523 -13.67 -12.92 12.40
CA ASN A 523 -13.20 -14.30 12.56
C ASN A 523 -11.73 -14.37 12.99
N GLU A 524 -11.26 -15.58 13.30
CA GLU A 524 -9.93 -15.90 13.77
C GLU A 524 -8.78 -15.58 12.79
N LEU A 525 -9.11 -15.24 11.55
CA LEU A 525 -8.15 -14.85 10.50
C LEU A 525 -8.13 -13.33 10.27
N ALA A 526 -8.96 -12.57 10.98
CA ALA A 526 -8.85 -11.12 11.02
C ALA A 526 -7.76 -10.73 12.03
N GLY A 527 -6.74 -10.00 11.58
CA GLY A 527 -5.59 -9.69 12.43
C GLY A 527 -5.01 -8.29 12.20
N SER A 528 -4.15 -7.84 13.10
CA SER A 528 -3.49 -6.54 13.05
C SER A 528 -4.52 -5.39 13.01
N GLY A 529 -4.58 -4.61 11.94
CA GLY A 529 -5.67 -3.65 11.74
C GLY A 529 -7.07 -4.28 11.80
N GLY A 530 -7.20 -5.58 11.45
CA GLY A 530 -8.40 -6.39 11.64
C GLY A 530 -8.68 -6.80 13.09
N ASP A 531 -7.72 -6.71 14.00
CA ASP A 531 -7.95 -6.72 15.45
C ASP A 531 -8.32 -5.33 15.96
N ALA A 532 -7.67 -4.29 15.44
CA ALA A 532 -7.88 -2.92 15.89
C ALA A 532 -9.29 -2.41 15.55
N MET A 533 -9.79 -2.70 14.34
CA MET A 533 -11.09 -2.21 13.89
C MET A 533 -12.25 -2.69 14.77
N PRO A 534 -12.45 -3.99 15.10
CA PRO A 534 -13.50 -4.42 16.00
C PRO A 534 -13.31 -3.93 17.44
N ASN A 535 -12.05 -3.77 17.90
CA ASN A 535 -11.79 -3.18 19.21
C ASN A 535 -12.38 -1.77 19.31
N PHE A 536 -12.05 -0.91 18.34
CA PHE A 536 -12.52 0.47 18.33
C PHE A 536 -14.01 0.58 17.97
N PHE A 537 -14.55 -0.31 17.13
CA PHE A 537 -15.98 -0.41 16.86
C PHE A 537 -16.79 -0.65 18.16
N ARG A 538 -16.33 -1.59 18.99
CA ARG A 538 -16.94 -1.88 20.31
C ARG A 538 -16.78 -0.72 21.30
N ARG A 539 -15.58 -0.09 21.37
CA ARG A 539 -15.35 1.09 22.23
C ARG A 539 -16.25 2.26 21.89
N ARG A 540 -16.48 2.49 20.59
CA ARG A 540 -17.43 3.51 20.11
C ARG A 540 -18.90 3.10 20.24
N LYS A 541 -19.18 1.87 20.67
CA LYS A 541 -20.54 1.32 20.82
C LYS A 541 -21.36 1.44 19.54
N LEU A 542 -20.72 1.19 18.38
CA LEU A 542 -21.37 1.32 17.07
C LEU A 542 -22.37 0.21 16.78
N GLY A 543 -22.17 -0.98 17.38
CA GLY A 543 -22.99 -2.15 17.20
C GLY A 543 -22.36 -3.39 17.85
N LYS A 544 -22.87 -4.57 17.51
CA LYS A 544 -22.36 -5.86 18.00
C LYS A 544 -21.38 -6.47 17.01
N THR A 545 -20.40 -7.21 17.55
CA THR A 545 -19.52 -8.08 16.77
C THR A 545 -20.07 -9.51 16.78
N ILE A 546 -20.07 -10.17 15.61
CA ILE A 546 -20.63 -11.51 15.39
C ILE A 546 -19.56 -12.41 14.78
N GLY A 547 -19.47 -13.66 15.17
CA GLY A 547 -18.55 -14.63 14.59
C GLY A 547 -17.60 -15.24 15.61
N LYS A 548 -16.30 -15.20 15.36
CA LYS A 548 -15.27 -15.78 16.24
C LYS A 548 -14.26 -14.71 16.65
N ARG A 549 -13.57 -14.97 17.77
CA ARG A 549 -12.49 -14.12 18.27
C ARG A 549 -11.43 -13.87 17.17
N THR A 550 -10.96 -12.65 17.04
CA THR A 550 -9.90 -12.28 16.09
C THR A 550 -8.54 -12.87 16.45
N TRP A 551 -7.56 -12.75 15.57
CA TRP A 551 -6.23 -13.35 15.70
C TRP A 551 -5.53 -12.99 17.01
N GLY A 552 -5.47 -11.70 17.33
CA GLY A 552 -4.80 -11.21 18.53
C GLY A 552 -3.33 -10.88 18.32
N GLY A 553 -2.96 -10.38 17.15
CA GLY A 553 -1.63 -9.87 16.86
C GLY A 553 -1.72 -8.39 16.44
N LEU A 554 -1.44 -7.46 17.35
CA LEU A 554 -1.63 -6.03 17.10
C LEU A 554 -0.38 -5.18 17.34
N ILE A 555 0.73 -5.75 17.81
CA ILE A 555 1.98 -5.01 17.90
C ILE A 555 2.51 -4.77 16.49
N GLY A 556 2.47 -3.51 16.04
CA GLY A 556 2.77 -3.13 14.67
C GLY A 556 4.22 -3.31 14.28
N ILE A 557 4.44 -3.49 12.97
CA ILE A 557 5.76 -3.73 12.35
C ILE A 557 6.03 -2.68 11.27
N TYR A 558 7.26 -2.18 11.19
CA TYR A 558 7.71 -1.28 10.13
C TYR A 558 9.22 -1.08 10.15
N ASP A 559 9.84 -0.98 8.97
CA ASP A 559 11.15 -0.40 8.73
C ASP A 559 12.31 -1.19 9.39
N TYR A 560 12.63 -2.37 8.83
CA TYR A 560 13.72 -3.24 9.26
C TYR A 560 14.82 -3.36 8.22
N PRO A 561 16.07 -3.63 8.65
CA PRO A 561 17.13 -4.02 7.73
C PRO A 561 16.78 -5.30 6.97
N VAL A 562 17.06 -5.32 5.68
CA VAL A 562 16.98 -6.52 4.85
C VAL A 562 18.19 -7.39 5.14
N LEU A 563 18.01 -8.70 5.23
CA LEU A 563 19.08 -9.67 5.38
C LEU A 563 19.96 -9.72 4.13
N ILE A 564 21.22 -10.18 4.26
CA ILE A 564 22.20 -10.09 3.18
C ILE A 564 21.79 -10.85 1.91
N ASP A 565 21.01 -11.91 2.05
CA ASP A 565 20.48 -12.74 0.96
C ASP A 565 19.11 -12.26 0.42
N GLY A 566 18.68 -11.06 0.81
CA GLY A 566 17.38 -10.52 0.44
C GLY A 566 16.20 -11.04 1.28
N GLY A 567 16.45 -11.89 2.26
CA GLY A 567 15.45 -12.32 3.24
C GLY A 567 15.09 -11.21 4.22
N SER A 568 14.05 -11.42 5.01
CA SER A 568 13.58 -10.46 6.02
C SER A 568 13.12 -11.15 7.29
N ILE A 569 13.28 -10.44 8.39
CA ILE A 569 12.67 -10.73 9.68
C ILE A 569 12.07 -9.46 10.22
N THR A 570 10.90 -9.55 10.83
CA THR A 570 10.23 -8.41 11.48
C THR A 570 10.27 -8.57 12.99
N ALA A 571 10.51 -7.49 13.72
CA ALA A 571 10.38 -7.43 15.16
C ALA A 571 9.15 -6.58 15.54
N PRO A 572 8.22 -7.05 16.35
CA PRO A 572 7.10 -6.25 16.82
C PRO A 572 7.56 -4.97 17.51
N ARG A 573 7.29 -3.80 16.91
CA ARG A 573 7.98 -2.55 17.22
C ARG A 573 7.10 -1.47 17.83
N MET A 574 5.78 -1.58 17.66
CA MET A 574 4.85 -0.56 18.10
C MET A 574 3.64 -1.19 18.78
N ALA A 575 3.68 -1.29 20.09
CA ALA A 575 2.61 -1.87 20.89
C ALA A 575 1.48 -0.88 21.17
N ILE A 576 0.28 -1.41 21.40
CA ILE A 576 -0.92 -0.64 21.69
C ILE A 576 -1.35 -0.86 23.15
N PHE A 577 -1.76 0.22 23.80
CA PHE A 577 -2.39 0.18 25.10
C PHE A 577 -3.65 1.06 25.12
N SER A 578 -4.55 0.74 26.03
CA SER A 578 -5.83 1.41 26.17
C SER A 578 -5.71 2.84 26.71
N PRO A 579 -6.75 3.70 26.58
CA PRO A 579 -6.82 4.97 27.27
C PRO A 579 -6.72 4.88 28.80
N ASP A 580 -7.01 3.69 29.36
CA ASP A 580 -6.89 3.41 30.80
C ASP A 580 -5.49 2.98 31.21
N GLY A 581 -4.55 2.88 30.24
CA GLY A 581 -3.15 2.52 30.48
C GLY A 581 -2.88 1.02 30.55
N GLU A 582 -3.75 0.19 30.02
CA GLU A 582 -3.61 -1.28 30.03
C GLU A 582 -3.22 -1.80 28.64
N TRP A 583 -2.26 -2.72 28.56
CA TRP A 583 -1.94 -3.44 27.32
C TRP A 583 -3.15 -4.23 26.84
N GLU A 584 -3.39 -4.25 25.54
CA GLU A 584 -4.58 -4.87 24.99
C GLU A 584 -4.33 -5.56 23.65
N VAL A 585 -5.22 -6.52 23.35
CA VAL A 585 -5.33 -7.25 22.09
C VAL A 585 -4.26 -8.32 21.88
N GLU A 586 -2.96 -8.00 22.02
CA GLU A 586 -1.88 -8.94 21.73
C GLU A 586 -2.06 -10.26 22.51
N ASN A 587 -1.95 -11.38 21.80
CA ASN A 587 -2.20 -12.74 22.29
C ASN A 587 -3.60 -13.04 22.86
N VAL A 588 -4.51 -12.05 22.83
CA VAL A 588 -5.90 -12.18 23.35
C VAL A 588 -6.92 -12.13 22.23
N GLY A 589 -6.75 -11.20 21.30
CA GLY A 589 -7.74 -10.91 20.26
C GLY A 589 -9.03 -10.26 20.79
N ILE A 590 -9.96 -9.98 19.88
CA ILE A 590 -11.24 -9.37 20.20
C ILE A 590 -12.33 -10.45 20.15
N PRO A 591 -13.00 -10.76 21.26
CA PRO A 591 -14.08 -11.73 21.26
C PRO A 591 -15.31 -11.18 20.54
N ALA A 592 -16.09 -12.05 19.90
CA ALA A 592 -17.38 -11.71 19.36
C ALA A 592 -18.41 -11.49 20.49
N ASP A 593 -19.27 -10.48 20.36
CA ASP A 593 -20.40 -10.28 21.27
C ASP A 593 -21.48 -11.36 21.08
N VAL A 594 -21.57 -11.90 19.86
CA VAL A 594 -22.42 -13.04 19.51
C VAL A 594 -21.54 -14.09 18.83
N GLU A 595 -21.18 -15.12 19.57
CA GLU A 595 -20.33 -16.18 19.04
C GLU A 595 -21.11 -17.07 18.06
N VAL A 596 -20.59 -17.23 16.84
CA VAL A 596 -21.18 -18.06 15.78
C VAL A 596 -20.06 -18.80 15.06
N GLU A 597 -20.14 -20.13 15.04
CA GLU A 597 -19.19 -20.98 14.34
C GLU A 597 -19.46 -21.01 12.84
N MET A 598 -18.40 -21.01 12.03
CA MET A 598 -18.46 -21.30 10.60
C MET A 598 -18.04 -22.77 10.40
N ASP A 599 -18.98 -23.68 10.48
CA ASP A 599 -18.66 -25.08 10.30
C ASP A 599 -18.46 -25.44 8.81
N PRO A 600 -17.47 -26.28 8.49
CA PRO A 600 -17.15 -26.64 7.09
C PRO A 600 -18.30 -27.27 6.32
N LYS A 601 -19.19 -28.00 7.01
CA LYS A 601 -20.35 -28.64 6.38
C LYS A 601 -21.38 -27.61 5.93
N SER A 602 -21.65 -26.59 6.75
CA SER A 602 -22.52 -25.46 6.39
C SER A 602 -21.92 -24.68 5.22
N ALA A 603 -20.63 -24.35 5.28
CA ALA A 603 -19.93 -23.66 4.19
C ALA A 603 -19.99 -24.44 2.87
N ALA A 604 -19.73 -25.76 2.90
CA ALA A 604 -19.83 -26.62 1.72
C ALA A 604 -21.25 -26.72 1.15
N ALA A 605 -22.26 -26.52 1.98
CA ALA A 605 -23.68 -26.47 1.58
C ALA A 605 -24.13 -25.06 1.13
N GLY A 606 -23.22 -24.08 1.02
CA GLY A 606 -23.50 -22.69 0.63
C GLY A 606 -24.22 -21.86 1.70
N LYS A 607 -24.19 -22.31 2.97
CA LYS A 607 -24.74 -21.58 4.11
C LYS A 607 -23.66 -20.72 4.75
N ASP A 608 -24.06 -19.55 5.26
CA ASP A 608 -23.21 -18.66 6.03
C ASP A 608 -23.91 -18.26 7.33
N PRO A 609 -23.77 -19.07 8.40
CA PRO A 609 -24.45 -18.81 9.66
C PRO A 609 -24.00 -17.50 10.33
N GLN A 610 -22.77 -17.04 10.11
CA GLN A 610 -22.28 -15.78 10.65
C GLN A 610 -22.94 -14.58 9.96
N LEU A 611 -23.03 -14.60 8.63
CA LEU A 611 -23.71 -13.59 7.83
C LEU A 611 -25.21 -13.53 8.15
N GLU A 612 -25.86 -14.70 8.21
CA GLU A 612 -27.28 -14.83 8.53
C GLU A 612 -27.58 -14.25 9.93
N LYS A 613 -26.73 -14.55 10.91
CA LYS A 613 -26.86 -14.01 12.26
C LYS A 613 -26.62 -12.51 12.35
N ALA A 614 -25.66 -11.98 11.61
CA ALA A 614 -25.41 -10.54 11.56
C ALA A 614 -26.62 -9.78 11.00
N VAL A 615 -27.25 -10.30 9.93
CA VAL A 615 -28.48 -9.72 9.37
C VAL A 615 -29.64 -9.80 10.38
N GLU A 616 -29.83 -10.94 11.06
CA GLU A 616 -30.83 -11.08 12.13
C GLU A 616 -30.64 -10.02 13.21
N VAL A 617 -29.42 -9.85 13.72
CA VAL A 617 -29.09 -8.88 14.79
C VAL A 617 -29.47 -7.46 14.39
N VAL A 618 -29.06 -7.00 13.21
CA VAL A 618 -29.37 -5.61 12.79
C VAL A 618 -30.86 -5.42 12.48
N LEU A 619 -31.56 -6.45 12.01
CA LEU A 619 -33.02 -6.39 11.79
C LEU A 619 -33.79 -6.34 13.09
N ASP A 620 -33.38 -7.08 14.12
CA ASP A 620 -34.00 -7.05 15.44
C ASP A 620 -33.75 -5.68 16.11
N GLU A 621 -32.56 -5.10 15.95
CA GLU A 621 -32.27 -3.75 16.44
C GLU A 621 -33.08 -2.68 15.68
N LEU A 622 -33.25 -2.80 14.36
CA LEU A 622 -34.15 -1.93 13.60
C LEU A 622 -35.60 -2.01 14.04
N LYS A 623 -36.04 -3.20 14.41
CA LYS A 623 -37.40 -3.41 14.92
C LYS A 623 -37.60 -2.80 16.31
N ALA A 624 -36.58 -2.92 17.18
CA ALA A 624 -36.60 -2.38 18.52
C ALA A 624 -36.46 -0.84 18.53
N ASN A 625 -35.59 -0.31 17.67
CA ASN A 625 -35.26 1.10 17.60
C ASN A 625 -35.25 1.56 16.13
N PRO A 626 -36.41 1.72 15.49
CA PRO A 626 -36.48 2.09 14.08
C PRO A 626 -35.93 3.49 13.87
N PHE A 627 -35.00 3.62 12.93
CA PHE A 627 -34.61 4.92 12.42
C PHE A 627 -35.66 5.40 11.40
N VAL A 628 -36.36 6.47 11.75
CA VAL A 628 -37.42 7.03 10.89
C VAL A 628 -37.01 8.43 10.45
N HIS A 629 -36.86 8.62 9.13
CA HIS A 629 -36.71 9.96 8.56
C HIS A 629 -37.93 10.83 8.88
N LYS A 630 -37.68 12.07 9.28
CA LYS A 630 -38.74 13.03 9.54
C LYS A 630 -39.25 13.64 8.24
N ASP A 631 -40.55 13.76 8.14
CA ASP A 631 -41.21 14.48 7.08
C ASP A 631 -40.87 15.97 7.12
N ARG A 632 -40.92 16.60 5.96
CA ARG A 632 -40.74 18.04 5.85
C ARG A 632 -41.86 18.76 6.66
N PRO A 633 -41.49 19.65 7.57
CA PRO A 633 -42.50 20.43 8.30
C PRO A 633 -43.24 21.37 7.36
N ALA A 634 -44.44 21.75 7.75
CA ALA A 634 -45.20 22.78 7.02
C ALA A 634 -44.36 24.07 6.92
N PRO A 635 -44.44 24.81 5.82
CA PRO A 635 -43.72 26.06 5.68
C PRO A 635 -43.97 27.00 6.83
N ALA A 636 -42.92 27.59 7.39
CA ALA A 636 -43.07 28.61 8.42
C ALA A 636 -43.90 29.78 7.84
N LYS A 637 -44.99 30.09 8.48
CA LYS A 637 -45.72 31.32 8.14
C LYS A 637 -44.85 32.48 8.57
N SER A 638 -44.28 33.21 7.63
CA SER A 638 -43.60 34.46 7.90
C SER A 638 -44.57 35.42 8.55
N ALA A 639 -44.51 35.51 9.87
CA ALA A 639 -45.15 36.60 10.56
C ALA A 639 -44.24 37.82 10.47
N LEU A 640 -44.27 38.50 9.34
CA LEU A 640 -43.99 39.93 9.34
C LEU A 640 -45.16 40.55 10.12
N LYS A 641 -44.97 40.69 11.42
CA LYS A 641 -45.77 41.54 12.24
C LYS A 641 -45.15 42.95 12.26
#